data_b0300f3c1e4c710b1903b8a1d27b0045
#
_entry.id   b0300f3c1e4c710b1903b8a1d27b0045
#
_cell.length_a   1.000
_cell.length_b   1.000
_cell.length_c   1.000
_cell.angle_alpha   90.00
_cell.angle_beta   90.00
_cell.angle_gamma   90.00
#
_symmetry.space_group_name_H-M   'P 1'
#
loop_
_entity.id
_entity.type
_entity.pdbx_description
1 polymer ?
#
loop_
_entity_poly.entity_id
_entity_poly.type
_entity_poly.pdbx_seq_one_letter_code
_entity_poly.pdbx_strand_id
1 'polypeptide(L)'
;MALTAYQAKYLAYDLTKQAPPGAADQLSMSLFDASVDLNPHQIEAAMFALQSPLAEGAILADEVGLGKTIEAGIVLCQKWAERKRRLVIICPASIRQQWANELSEKFNLPAVVIDAKTHRAMRREGHALPLEQKAVVVLSYHYAAKLQDELRHVAWDLVVIDEAHKLRNAYRPSNRIGQALRWGTEGRKKLLLTATPLQNSLMELYGLTSFIDENIFGDPNAFRAKYVTAGGDLPGLRQRLATFCKRTLRKQVLEYVRYTQRRAVTQPFCPTDAEQALYDAISKFLQREDSYAIPARQRHLTVLILRKLLASSSHAIAGTLATLGQRLVDLRDGGEPDNNWTDEIITAEEIEEELLDEWLADEDEANASSAVIEPGRLRSEIDELAALAAMANAIGTDTKSKALLTALDIGFAEQARMGAGRKALIFTESRRTQDYLYAFLESHGYAGQIVTFSGTNNGPRTAEIYERWAKDNADSGRATGSRAIDLRSALIDEFRDRASIMIATEAAAEGVNLQFCSQVINYDLPWNPQRIEQRIGRCHRYGQTHDVIVINFLNERNDADQRVHALLTEKFNLFNGVFGASDDVLGSIESGVDFEKRILAIYQDCRTPDEIATAFDALQAELDEQIKSRMDDTRKALLEHFDEDVHARLRLRLENARQQLDRFGCAFWDLTEFVLQDRASFDEKALTFDLTAPPGPAIHKGRYHLISRNAAGQRPAGDHGYFLYRLSHPLGESVIDQAKAGATPVAELRFDISAHPGRVAIVEALKGRSGWLTLRRLTVTAFETEEYLLFSAIDDAGRSIDQEACTKLFGVAATVHDAAALPPDLATRLDAEADQHVRATLNRSLEANNQHFAVARERLEQWAEDKIFAAEKALKDTKEQIKALRREARQATTLTEEHGFQTRIQELERRQRKQRQDIFTQEDEIADKRDDLIAGLQKRLQRGQSSETLFTIRWSVV
;
A
#
# COMPACT_ATOMS: atom_id res chain seq x y z
N MET A 1 -31.79 22.56 9.64
CA MET A 1 -32.11 23.28 10.91
C MET A 1 -31.63 24.70 10.82
N ALA A 2 -32.44 25.73 11.21
CA ALA A 2 -31.95 27.11 11.21
C ALA A 2 -30.91 27.28 12.33
N LEU A 3 -29.66 27.43 11.99
CA LEU A 3 -28.56 27.60 12.94
C LEU A 3 -28.42 29.09 13.34
N THR A 4 -27.98 29.32 14.57
CA THR A 4 -27.47 30.62 15.02
C THR A 4 -25.97 30.73 14.80
N ALA A 5 -25.39 31.92 14.79
CA ALA A 5 -23.93 32.13 14.66
C ALA A 5 -23.13 31.38 15.76
N TYR A 6 -23.71 31.24 16.97
CA TYR A 6 -23.10 30.50 18.09
C TYR A 6 -23.07 29.00 17.83
N GLN A 7 -24.18 28.44 17.35
CA GLN A 7 -24.23 27.03 16.94
C GLN A 7 -23.33 26.76 15.74
N ALA A 8 -23.30 27.63 14.74
CA ALA A 8 -22.41 27.52 13.61
C ALA A 8 -20.93 27.52 14.02
N LYS A 9 -20.56 28.43 14.94
CA LYS A 9 -19.20 28.46 15.48
C LYS A 9 -18.85 27.20 16.27
N TYR A 10 -19.73 26.71 17.13
CA TYR A 10 -19.56 25.47 17.85
C TYR A 10 -19.36 24.31 16.91
N LEU A 11 -20.25 24.12 15.91
CA LEU A 11 -20.17 23.05 14.94
C LEU A 11 -18.88 23.11 14.12
N ALA A 12 -18.43 24.30 13.70
CA ALA A 12 -17.19 24.48 12.96
C ALA A 12 -15.95 23.99 13.74
N TYR A 13 -15.92 24.25 15.05
CA TYR A 13 -14.88 23.74 15.93
C TYR A 13 -15.06 22.24 16.20
N ASP A 14 -16.28 21.75 16.44
CA ASP A 14 -16.57 20.33 16.72
C ASP A 14 -16.22 19.43 15.53
N LEU A 15 -16.54 19.86 14.30
CA LEU A 15 -16.23 19.16 13.07
C LEU A 15 -14.72 19.11 12.73
N THR A 16 -13.92 19.98 13.35
CA THR A 16 -12.47 20.10 13.03
C THR A 16 -11.56 19.92 14.23
N LYS A 17 -12.09 19.56 15.39
CA LYS A 17 -11.28 19.31 16.60
C LYS A 17 -10.39 18.08 16.41
N GLN A 18 -9.19 18.14 16.95
CA GLN A 18 -8.27 17.01 16.99
C GLN A 18 -8.62 16.13 18.19
N ALA A 19 -9.18 14.94 17.90
CA ALA A 19 -9.52 13.97 18.93
C ALA A 19 -8.27 13.33 19.54
N PRO A 20 -8.32 12.91 20.82
CA PRO A 20 -7.23 12.17 21.46
C PRO A 20 -6.92 10.88 20.71
N PRO A 21 -5.65 10.42 20.73
CA PRO A 21 -5.27 9.14 20.14
C PRO A 21 -6.09 7.96 20.71
N GLY A 22 -6.62 7.11 19.82
CA GLY A 22 -7.45 5.95 20.21
C GLY A 22 -8.90 6.27 20.56
N ALA A 23 -9.34 7.51 20.47
CA ALA A 23 -10.74 7.88 20.68
C ALA A 23 -11.63 7.32 19.54
N ALA A 24 -12.89 6.96 19.87
CA ALA A 24 -13.83 6.38 18.90
C ALA A 24 -14.17 7.34 17.75
N ASP A 25 -14.13 8.64 17.98
CA ASP A 25 -14.40 9.69 17.00
C ASP A 25 -13.15 10.17 16.22
N GLN A 26 -11.97 9.60 16.51
CA GLN A 26 -10.72 9.97 15.86
C GLN A 26 -10.78 9.86 14.32
N LEU A 27 -11.47 8.85 13.78
CA LEU A 27 -11.60 8.62 12.34
C LEU A 27 -12.81 9.33 11.70
N SER A 28 -13.62 10.08 12.45
CA SER A 28 -14.87 10.64 11.93
C SER A 28 -14.65 11.54 10.71
N MET A 29 -13.61 12.38 10.74
CA MET A 29 -13.27 13.27 9.62
C MET A 29 -12.80 12.48 8.37
N SER A 30 -11.92 11.51 8.55
CA SER A 30 -11.38 10.71 7.43
C SER A 30 -12.44 9.82 6.81
N LEU A 31 -13.31 9.23 7.62
CA LEU A 31 -14.38 8.37 7.15
C LEU A 31 -15.47 9.16 6.42
N PHE A 32 -15.69 10.41 6.82
CA PHE A 32 -16.61 11.32 6.13
C PHE A 32 -16.07 11.74 4.75
N ASP A 33 -14.79 12.03 4.65
CA ASP A 33 -14.14 12.44 3.41
C ASP A 33 -13.89 11.26 2.44
N ALA A 34 -13.88 10.02 2.92
CA ALA A 34 -13.66 8.84 2.09
C ALA A 34 -14.89 8.43 1.26
N SER A 35 -14.69 8.15 -0.05
CA SER A 35 -15.72 7.63 -0.98
C SER A 35 -15.68 6.12 -1.12
N VAL A 36 -15.29 5.39 -0.07
CA VAL A 36 -15.14 3.92 -0.12
C VAL A 36 -16.17 3.23 0.76
N ASP A 37 -16.55 2.00 0.38
CA ASP A 37 -17.29 1.13 1.28
C ASP A 37 -16.37 0.72 2.43
N LEU A 38 -16.77 1.07 3.64
CA LEU A 38 -15.97 0.82 4.83
C LEU A 38 -16.22 -0.60 5.34
N ASN A 39 -15.18 -1.38 5.35
CA ASN A 39 -15.20 -2.70 5.98
C ASN A 39 -14.65 -2.61 7.41
N PRO A 40 -15.20 -3.41 8.35
CA PRO A 40 -14.80 -3.36 9.76
C PRO A 40 -13.29 -3.53 9.98
N HIS A 41 -12.65 -4.47 9.26
CA HIS A 41 -11.21 -4.72 9.36
C HIS A 41 -10.37 -3.51 8.93
N GLN A 42 -10.79 -2.77 7.89
CA GLN A 42 -10.08 -1.59 7.39
C GLN A 42 -10.12 -0.44 8.40
N ILE A 43 -11.28 -0.25 9.06
CA ILE A 43 -11.41 0.72 10.14
C ILE A 43 -10.51 0.35 11.31
N GLU A 44 -10.49 -0.93 11.70
CA GLU A 44 -9.66 -1.42 12.80
C GLU A 44 -8.17 -1.30 12.49
N ALA A 45 -7.75 -1.62 11.27
CA ALA A 45 -6.36 -1.44 10.82
C ALA A 45 -5.93 0.03 10.86
N ALA A 46 -6.77 0.95 10.38
CA ALA A 46 -6.50 2.37 10.44
C ALA A 46 -6.45 2.91 11.88
N MET A 47 -7.38 2.49 12.74
CA MET A 47 -7.34 2.84 14.18
C MET A 47 -6.08 2.31 14.86
N PHE A 48 -5.68 1.07 14.55
CA PHE A 48 -4.45 0.48 15.08
C PHE A 48 -3.22 1.32 14.70
N ALA A 49 -3.11 1.75 13.45
CA ALA A 49 -2.00 2.59 12.98
C ALA A 49 -1.95 3.97 13.65
N LEU A 50 -3.10 4.46 14.14
CA LEU A 50 -3.23 5.77 14.81
C LEU A 50 -3.26 5.68 16.34
N GLN A 51 -3.33 4.48 16.92
CA GLN A 51 -3.60 4.26 18.34
C GLN A 51 -2.53 4.84 19.27
N SER A 52 -1.27 4.78 18.89
CA SER A 52 -0.17 5.25 19.75
C SER A 52 0.51 6.49 19.16
N PRO A 53 0.53 7.61 19.90
CA PRO A 53 1.24 8.81 19.47
C PRO A 53 2.77 8.63 19.52
N LEU A 54 3.27 7.72 20.35
CA LEU A 54 4.69 7.44 20.55
C LEU A 54 5.23 6.31 19.67
N ALA A 55 4.36 5.57 18.96
CA ALA A 55 4.82 4.57 18.01
C ALA A 55 5.48 5.26 16.81
N GLU A 56 6.70 4.89 16.51
CA GLU A 56 7.45 5.35 15.33
C GLU A 56 6.86 4.80 14.02
N GLY A 57 5.96 3.83 14.10
CA GLY A 57 5.19 3.30 12.98
C GLY A 57 4.42 2.04 13.29
N ALA A 58 3.76 1.51 12.25
CA ALA A 58 3.00 0.28 12.29
C ALA A 58 3.18 -0.51 10.98
N ILE A 59 2.93 -1.82 11.07
CA ILE A 59 2.87 -2.73 9.91
C ILE A 59 1.42 -3.16 9.74
N LEU A 60 0.83 -2.89 8.58
CA LEU A 60 -0.44 -3.45 8.16
C LEU A 60 -0.15 -4.62 7.22
N ALA A 61 -0.44 -5.82 7.72
CA ALA A 61 -0.04 -7.08 7.11
C ALA A 61 -1.23 -7.91 6.62
N ASP A 62 -2.33 -7.26 6.28
CA ASP A 62 -3.54 -7.89 5.77
C ASP A 62 -3.28 -8.63 4.45
N GLU A 63 -3.95 -9.78 4.26
CA GLU A 63 -3.79 -10.59 3.05
C GLU A 63 -4.13 -9.81 1.77
N VAL A 64 -3.57 -10.26 0.64
CA VAL A 64 -3.82 -9.64 -0.68
C VAL A 64 -5.33 -9.56 -0.96
N GLY A 65 -5.79 -8.41 -1.45
CA GLY A 65 -7.21 -8.19 -1.82
C GLY A 65 -8.10 -7.70 -0.69
N LEU A 66 -7.63 -7.59 0.56
CA LEU A 66 -8.40 -7.03 1.68
C LEU A 66 -8.44 -5.50 1.70
N GLY A 67 -7.62 -4.85 0.90
CA GLY A 67 -7.68 -3.40 0.69
C GLY A 67 -6.70 -2.58 1.54
N LYS A 68 -5.46 -3.04 1.71
CA LYS A 68 -4.39 -2.29 2.40
C LYS A 68 -4.25 -0.84 1.94
N THR A 69 -4.43 -0.58 0.64
CA THR A 69 -4.47 0.78 0.08
C THR A 69 -5.58 1.62 0.69
N ILE A 70 -6.75 1.01 0.97
CA ILE A 70 -7.87 1.70 1.64
C ILE A 70 -7.52 2.00 3.10
N GLU A 71 -6.94 1.05 3.80
CA GLU A 71 -6.50 1.22 5.19
C GLU A 71 -5.52 2.38 5.33
N ALA A 72 -4.48 2.39 4.50
CA ALA A 72 -3.50 3.48 4.47
C ALA A 72 -4.12 4.79 3.98
N GLY A 73 -5.04 4.75 3.02
CA GLY A 73 -5.80 5.90 2.54
C GLY A 73 -6.62 6.56 3.66
N ILE A 74 -7.27 5.78 4.53
CA ILE A 74 -7.98 6.29 5.72
C ILE A 74 -7.01 6.99 6.67
N VAL A 75 -5.84 6.39 6.94
CA VAL A 75 -4.80 7.00 7.80
C VAL A 75 -4.28 8.30 7.20
N LEU A 76 -3.98 8.33 5.89
CA LEU A 76 -3.52 9.52 5.18
C LEU A 76 -4.60 10.63 5.21
N CYS A 77 -5.86 10.28 4.98
CA CYS A 77 -6.99 11.18 5.04
C CYS A 77 -7.15 11.78 6.44
N GLN A 78 -6.99 10.98 7.50
CA GLN A 78 -7.02 11.45 8.88
C GLN A 78 -5.87 12.43 9.18
N LYS A 79 -4.65 12.10 8.76
CA LYS A 79 -3.51 13.01 8.93
C LYS A 79 -3.70 14.33 8.17
N TRP A 80 -4.27 14.24 6.96
CA TRP A 80 -4.62 15.42 6.17
C TRP A 80 -5.67 16.31 6.85
N ALA A 81 -6.73 15.71 7.40
CA ALA A 81 -7.76 16.40 8.15
C ALA A 81 -7.21 17.04 9.44
N GLU A 82 -6.23 16.40 10.11
CA GLU A 82 -5.47 16.94 11.24
C GLU A 82 -4.49 18.07 10.83
N ARG A 83 -4.48 18.49 9.56
CA ARG A 83 -3.55 19.47 8.98
C ARG A 83 -2.08 19.05 9.00
N LYS A 84 -1.79 17.79 9.16
CA LYS A 84 -0.49 17.13 8.98
C LYS A 84 -0.36 16.78 7.50
N ARG A 85 0.16 17.69 6.70
CA ARG A 85 0.08 17.63 5.23
C ARG A 85 1.39 17.22 4.55
N ARG A 86 2.47 17.01 5.30
CA ARG A 86 3.72 16.49 4.77
C ARG A 86 3.67 14.97 4.76
N LEU A 87 3.07 14.43 3.70
CA LEU A 87 2.79 13.01 3.55
C LEU A 87 3.52 12.49 2.31
N VAL A 88 4.21 11.35 2.44
CA VAL A 88 4.90 10.70 1.35
C VAL A 88 4.56 9.22 1.27
N ILE A 89 4.40 8.71 0.05
CA ILE A 89 4.21 7.29 -0.25
C ILE A 89 5.42 6.84 -1.07
N ILE A 90 6.08 5.78 -0.61
CA ILE A 90 7.14 5.09 -1.32
C ILE A 90 6.58 3.73 -1.73
N CYS A 91 6.52 3.46 -3.03
CA CYS A 91 5.90 2.25 -3.57
C CYS A 91 6.66 1.76 -4.81
N PRO A 92 6.38 0.55 -5.30
CA PRO A 92 6.85 0.11 -6.61
C PRO A 92 6.55 1.12 -7.73
N ALA A 93 7.45 1.21 -8.71
CA ALA A 93 7.35 2.19 -9.78
C ALA A 93 6.03 2.06 -10.57
N SER A 94 5.57 0.84 -10.77
CA SER A 94 4.36 0.46 -11.49
C SER A 94 3.06 0.96 -10.87
N ILE A 95 2.98 1.02 -9.53
CA ILE A 95 1.74 1.39 -8.82
C ILE A 95 1.69 2.86 -8.36
N ARG A 96 2.72 3.69 -8.66
CA ARG A 96 2.74 5.11 -8.28
C ARG A 96 1.51 5.87 -8.76
N GLN A 97 1.13 5.65 -10.01
CA GLN A 97 -0.01 6.32 -10.61
C GLN A 97 -1.33 5.83 -10.02
N GLN A 98 -1.41 4.53 -9.72
CA GLN A 98 -2.56 3.96 -9.02
C GLN A 98 -2.77 4.64 -7.66
N TRP A 99 -1.70 4.80 -6.87
CA TRP A 99 -1.77 5.51 -5.59
C TRP A 99 -2.31 6.91 -5.75
N ALA A 100 -1.78 7.68 -6.71
CA ALA A 100 -2.26 9.04 -6.98
C ALA A 100 -3.74 9.07 -7.38
N ASN A 101 -4.17 8.15 -8.24
CA ASN A 101 -5.56 8.05 -8.68
C ASN A 101 -6.49 7.62 -7.53
N GLU A 102 -6.12 6.58 -6.76
CA GLU A 102 -6.92 6.11 -5.63
C GLU A 102 -7.06 7.18 -4.54
N LEU A 103 -6.00 7.93 -4.25
CA LEU A 103 -6.07 9.05 -3.30
C LEU A 103 -7.02 10.14 -3.79
N SER A 104 -6.96 10.48 -5.06
CA SER A 104 -7.85 11.50 -5.64
C SER A 104 -9.31 11.02 -5.72
N GLU A 105 -9.56 9.82 -6.25
CA GLU A 105 -10.91 9.33 -6.51
C GLU A 105 -11.63 8.87 -5.25
N LYS A 106 -10.92 8.17 -4.37
CA LYS A 106 -11.51 7.53 -3.18
C LYS A 106 -11.45 8.39 -1.93
N PHE A 107 -10.42 9.21 -1.80
CA PHE A 107 -10.17 10.00 -0.59
C PHE A 107 -10.19 11.51 -0.82
N ASN A 108 -10.32 11.95 -2.09
CA ASN A 108 -10.27 13.35 -2.48
C ASN A 108 -9.01 14.08 -1.97
N LEU A 109 -7.90 13.35 -1.87
CA LEU A 109 -6.61 13.90 -1.46
C LEU A 109 -5.81 14.29 -2.70
N PRO A 110 -5.24 15.51 -2.74
CA PRO A 110 -4.33 15.89 -3.81
C PRO A 110 -3.07 15.03 -3.72
N ALA A 111 -2.68 14.43 -4.82
CA ALA A 111 -1.49 13.60 -4.91
C ALA A 111 -0.63 14.00 -6.10
N VAL A 112 0.69 13.92 -5.95
CA VAL A 112 1.66 14.23 -7.00
C VAL A 112 2.70 13.12 -7.11
N VAL A 113 2.83 12.57 -8.31
CA VAL A 113 3.89 11.61 -8.61
C VAL A 113 5.14 12.38 -9.02
N ILE A 114 6.22 12.20 -8.28
CA ILE A 114 7.49 12.84 -8.58
C ILE A 114 8.48 11.81 -9.10
N ASP A 115 8.80 11.92 -10.37
CA ASP A 115 9.84 11.17 -11.06
C ASP A 115 11.00 12.10 -11.45
N ALA A 116 12.03 11.56 -12.10
CA ALA A 116 13.20 12.34 -12.52
C ALA A 116 12.86 13.49 -13.47
N LYS A 117 11.81 13.34 -14.28
CA LYS A 117 11.37 14.38 -15.24
C LYS A 117 10.61 15.49 -14.50
N THR A 118 9.65 15.13 -13.69
CA THR A 118 8.84 16.05 -12.88
C THR A 118 9.70 16.83 -11.89
N HIS A 119 10.61 16.14 -11.20
CA HIS A 119 11.54 16.78 -10.28
C HIS A 119 12.43 17.82 -10.95
N ARG A 120 13.00 17.49 -12.15
CA ARG A 120 13.79 18.43 -12.91
C ARG A 120 12.98 19.62 -13.42
N ALA A 121 11.73 19.42 -13.82
CA ALA A 121 10.82 20.49 -14.22
C ALA A 121 10.55 21.44 -13.05
N MET A 122 10.18 20.92 -11.88
CA MET A 122 9.95 21.72 -10.66
C MET A 122 11.19 22.52 -10.24
N ARG A 123 12.39 21.92 -10.34
CA ARG A 123 13.65 22.63 -10.08
C ARG A 123 13.85 23.79 -11.06
N ARG A 124 13.52 23.63 -12.36
CA ARG A 124 13.61 24.70 -13.37
C ARG A 124 12.58 25.82 -13.12
N GLU A 125 11.43 25.48 -12.57
CA GLU A 125 10.38 26.43 -12.17
C GLU A 125 10.71 27.18 -10.88
N GLY A 126 11.85 26.88 -10.25
CA GLY A 126 12.35 27.59 -9.07
C GLY A 126 11.98 26.98 -7.72
N HIS A 127 11.40 25.77 -7.71
CA HIS A 127 11.14 25.06 -6.45
C HIS A 127 12.46 24.59 -5.81
N ALA A 128 12.82 25.18 -4.67
CA ALA A 128 14.03 24.82 -3.95
C ALA A 128 14.00 23.38 -3.41
N LEU A 129 12.83 22.92 -2.96
CA LEU A 129 12.58 21.58 -2.45
C LEU A 129 11.34 20.99 -3.16
N PRO A 130 11.53 20.30 -4.31
CA PRO A 130 10.41 19.68 -5.05
C PRO A 130 9.58 18.70 -4.24
N LEU A 131 10.13 18.06 -3.20
CA LEU A 131 9.39 17.16 -2.32
C LEU A 131 8.47 17.90 -1.33
N GLU A 132 8.66 19.19 -1.09
CA GLU A 132 7.80 19.96 -0.18
C GLU A 132 6.56 20.50 -0.94
N GLN A 133 5.55 19.68 -1.08
CA GLN A 133 4.32 19.97 -1.81
C GLN A 133 3.11 20.07 -0.87
N LYS A 134 2.07 20.82 -1.29
CA LYS A 134 0.74 20.79 -0.66
C LYS A 134 -0.13 19.65 -1.19
N ALA A 135 0.49 18.48 -1.34
CA ALA A 135 -0.13 17.27 -1.87
C ALA A 135 0.60 16.06 -1.26
N VAL A 136 -0.02 14.89 -1.31
CA VAL A 136 0.65 13.64 -0.97
C VAL A 136 1.68 13.32 -2.06
N VAL A 137 2.94 13.23 -1.69
CA VAL A 137 4.04 12.93 -2.62
C VAL A 137 4.13 11.44 -2.83
N VAL A 138 4.20 10.98 -4.09
CA VAL A 138 4.34 9.56 -4.43
C VAL A 138 5.65 9.35 -5.17
N LEU A 139 6.51 8.48 -4.62
CA LEU A 139 7.85 8.17 -5.12
C LEU A 139 8.00 6.67 -5.38
N SER A 140 8.88 6.30 -6.33
CA SER A 140 9.37 4.92 -6.40
C SER A 140 10.51 4.68 -5.43
N TYR A 141 10.77 3.41 -5.08
CA TYR A 141 11.88 3.00 -4.19
C TYR A 141 13.22 3.53 -4.64
N HIS A 142 13.56 3.31 -5.91
CA HIS A 142 14.83 3.76 -6.50
C HIS A 142 14.97 5.28 -6.50
N TYR A 143 13.87 5.96 -6.86
CA TYR A 143 13.92 7.42 -6.94
C TYR A 143 13.96 8.06 -5.55
N ALA A 144 13.24 7.51 -4.59
CA ALA A 144 13.31 7.94 -3.19
C ALA A 144 14.71 7.72 -2.58
N ALA A 145 15.35 6.58 -2.87
CA ALA A 145 16.73 6.32 -2.46
C ALA A 145 17.73 7.30 -3.09
N LYS A 146 17.53 7.67 -4.35
CA LYS A 146 18.34 8.71 -5.04
C LYS A 146 18.20 10.10 -4.42
N LEU A 147 17.01 10.39 -3.87
CA LEU A 147 16.69 11.66 -3.23
C LEU A 147 16.81 11.59 -1.69
N GLN A 148 17.59 10.66 -1.14
CA GLN A 148 17.68 10.42 0.31
C GLN A 148 17.95 11.70 1.11
N ASP A 149 18.80 12.62 0.60
CA ASP A 149 19.13 13.87 1.26
C ASP A 149 17.93 14.83 1.31
N GLU A 150 17.18 14.99 0.21
CA GLU A 150 15.95 15.79 0.20
C GLU A 150 14.87 15.15 1.07
N LEU A 151 14.76 13.83 1.02
CA LEU A 151 13.81 13.05 1.83
C LEU A 151 14.03 13.30 3.33
N ARG A 152 15.30 13.36 3.76
CA ARG A 152 15.68 13.64 5.15
C ARG A 152 15.38 15.09 5.57
N HIS A 153 15.56 16.05 4.66
CA HIS A 153 15.33 17.47 4.95
C HIS A 153 13.84 17.81 5.21
N VAL A 154 12.92 17.11 4.55
CA VAL A 154 11.49 17.34 4.75
C VAL A 154 11.03 16.73 6.08
N ALA A 155 10.34 17.51 6.90
CA ALA A 155 9.77 17.04 8.16
C ALA A 155 8.44 16.29 7.91
N TRP A 156 8.54 15.06 7.38
CA TRP A 156 7.37 14.25 7.07
C TRP A 156 6.52 13.94 8.31
N ASP A 157 5.22 14.13 8.21
CA ASP A 157 4.25 13.74 9.23
C ASP A 157 3.95 12.24 9.20
N LEU A 158 4.01 11.64 8.00
CA LEU A 158 3.87 10.21 7.78
C LEU A 158 4.58 9.78 6.50
N VAL A 159 5.31 8.67 6.59
CA VAL A 159 5.90 7.95 5.45
C VAL A 159 5.18 6.62 5.29
N VAL A 160 4.44 6.45 4.20
CA VAL A 160 3.80 5.18 3.84
C VAL A 160 4.72 4.42 2.90
N ILE A 161 4.96 3.15 3.17
CA ILE A 161 5.79 2.28 2.33
C ILE A 161 4.95 1.07 1.92
N ASP A 162 4.62 1.01 0.65
CA ASP A 162 3.84 -0.09 0.10
C ASP A 162 4.75 -1.19 -0.45
N GLU A 163 4.30 -2.44 -0.36
CA GLU A 163 5.10 -3.64 -0.63
C GLU A 163 6.40 -3.67 0.18
N ALA A 164 6.28 -3.37 1.47
CA ALA A 164 7.41 -3.19 2.39
C ALA A 164 8.27 -4.46 2.56
N HIS A 165 7.82 -5.63 2.10
CA HIS A 165 8.63 -6.85 2.07
C HIS A 165 9.95 -6.66 1.30
N LYS A 166 10.04 -5.71 0.37
CA LYS A 166 11.28 -5.32 -0.33
C LYS A 166 12.35 -4.76 0.62
N LEU A 167 11.97 -4.29 1.81
CA LEU A 167 12.87 -3.75 2.84
C LEU A 167 13.25 -4.77 3.93
N ARG A 168 12.82 -6.03 3.83
CA ARG A 168 13.11 -7.08 4.82
C ARG A 168 14.61 -7.30 5.08
N ASN A 169 15.46 -7.00 4.11
CA ASN A 169 16.92 -7.06 4.22
C ASN A 169 17.58 -5.68 4.40
N ALA A 170 16.82 -4.62 4.69
CA ALA A 170 17.34 -3.26 4.86
C ALA A 170 18.39 -3.12 6.00
N TYR A 171 18.44 -4.06 6.94
CA TYR A 171 19.45 -4.11 7.98
C TYR A 171 20.84 -4.53 7.46
N ARG A 172 20.92 -5.14 6.26
CA ARG A 172 22.20 -5.59 5.67
C ARG A 172 22.89 -4.42 4.97
N PRO A 173 24.21 -4.24 5.16
CA PRO A 173 24.95 -3.17 4.46
C PRO A 173 24.95 -3.28 2.94
N SER A 174 24.77 -4.49 2.39
CA SER A 174 24.68 -4.75 0.95
C SER A 174 23.42 -4.19 0.31
N ASN A 175 22.32 -4.03 1.08
CA ASN A 175 21.08 -3.47 0.56
C ASN A 175 21.14 -1.94 0.52
N ARG A 176 21.74 -1.37 -0.55
CA ARG A 176 21.95 0.07 -0.71
C ARG A 176 20.65 0.88 -0.67
N ILE A 177 19.60 0.39 -1.33
CA ILE A 177 18.29 1.07 -1.39
C ILE A 177 17.66 1.10 0.00
N GLY A 178 17.61 -0.04 0.68
CA GLY A 178 17.06 -0.12 2.04
C GLY A 178 17.81 0.78 3.03
N GLN A 179 19.14 0.84 2.93
CA GLN A 179 19.96 1.72 3.76
C GLN A 179 19.71 3.21 3.47
N ALA A 180 19.63 3.61 2.19
CA ALA A 180 19.35 4.98 1.79
C ALA A 180 17.96 5.44 2.27
N LEU A 181 16.94 4.59 2.12
CA LEU A 181 15.58 4.90 2.59
C LEU A 181 15.50 4.96 4.12
N ARG A 182 16.18 4.05 4.82
CA ARG A 182 16.26 4.06 6.28
C ARG A 182 16.86 5.37 6.78
N TRP A 183 17.97 5.81 6.20
CA TRP A 183 18.63 7.06 6.53
C TRP A 183 17.76 8.28 6.16
N GLY A 184 17.15 8.28 4.98
CA GLY A 184 16.31 9.39 4.50
C GLY A 184 15.01 9.58 5.29
N THR A 185 14.50 8.51 5.94
CA THR A 185 13.25 8.55 6.72
C THR A 185 13.45 8.39 8.22
N GLU A 186 14.69 8.52 8.70
CA GLU A 186 15.03 8.40 10.12
C GLU A 186 14.24 9.40 10.98
N GLY A 187 13.73 8.94 12.14
CA GLY A 187 12.93 9.76 13.06
C GLY A 187 11.58 10.22 12.50
N ARG A 188 11.07 9.62 11.41
CA ARG A 188 9.76 9.88 10.85
C ARG A 188 8.81 8.73 11.15
N LYS A 189 7.52 9.06 11.40
CA LYS A 189 6.48 8.04 11.59
C LYS A 189 6.25 7.28 10.29
N LYS A 190 6.25 5.95 10.34
CA LYS A 190 6.17 5.07 9.18
C LYS A 190 4.95 4.17 9.23
N LEU A 191 4.34 3.93 8.07
CA LEU A 191 3.29 2.94 7.88
C LEU A 191 3.73 1.96 6.80
N LEU A 192 4.05 0.73 7.19
CA LEU A 192 4.48 -0.31 6.26
C LEU A 192 3.29 -1.17 5.85
N LEU A 193 3.09 -1.34 4.55
CA LEU A 193 2.06 -2.18 3.97
C LEU A 193 2.71 -3.40 3.33
N THR A 194 2.30 -4.59 3.72
CA THR A 194 2.79 -5.83 3.11
C THR A 194 1.80 -6.96 3.32
N ALA A 195 1.63 -7.85 2.36
CA ALA A 195 0.85 -9.07 2.55
C ALA A 195 1.68 -10.16 3.26
N THR A 196 3.00 -10.08 3.15
CA THR A 196 3.93 -11.12 3.60
C THR A 196 5.00 -10.53 4.54
N PRO A 197 4.65 -10.24 5.81
CA PRO A 197 5.60 -9.67 6.77
C PRO A 197 6.70 -10.66 7.18
N LEU A 198 6.46 -11.95 6.98
CA LEU A 198 7.36 -13.06 7.28
C LEU A 198 7.24 -14.11 6.18
N GLN A 199 8.32 -14.39 5.48
CA GLN A 199 8.40 -15.41 4.43
C GLN A 199 9.31 -16.56 4.84
N ASN A 200 10.61 -16.35 4.83
CA ASN A 200 11.61 -17.41 4.93
C ASN A 200 12.35 -17.43 6.28
N SER A 201 12.43 -16.32 6.95
CA SER A 201 13.22 -16.19 8.16
C SER A 201 12.68 -15.14 9.12
N LEU A 202 12.70 -15.43 10.42
CA LEU A 202 12.41 -14.43 11.45
C LEU A 202 13.30 -13.18 11.32
N MET A 203 14.47 -13.29 10.69
CA MET A 203 15.35 -12.13 10.44
C MET A 203 14.75 -11.13 9.45
N GLU A 204 13.83 -11.53 8.58
CA GLU A 204 13.09 -10.62 7.70
C GLU A 204 12.18 -9.70 8.51
N LEU A 205 11.51 -10.26 9.51
CA LEU A 205 10.71 -9.50 10.44
C LEU A 205 11.57 -8.49 11.22
N TYR A 206 12.77 -8.90 11.65
CA TYR A 206 13.75 -7.97 12.23
C TYR A 206 14.06 -6.82 11.25
N GLY A 207 14.26 -7.12 9.97
CA GLY A 207 14.53 -6.12 8.96
C GLY A 207 13.42 -5.06 8.85
N LEU A 208 12.16 -5.50 8.77
CA LEU A 208 11.00 -4.60 8.71
C LEU A 208 10.82 -3.79 10.00
N THR A 209 10.95 -4.42 11.14
CA THR A 209 10.78 -3.73 12.44
C THR A 209 11.89 -2.73 12.72
N SER A 210 13.14 -3.08 12.39
CA SER A 210 14.28 -2.17 12.53
C SER A 210 14.23 -0.98 11.57
N PHE A 211 13.47 -1.11 10.47
CA PHE A 211 13.19 0.01 9.58
C PHE A 211 12.21 1.01 10.21
N ILE A 212 11.26 0.54 11.01
CA ILE A 212 10.35 1.41 11.77
C ILE A 212 11.12 2.09 12.90
N ASP A 213 11.70 1.30 13.79
CA ASP A 213 12.41 1.75 14.99
C ASP A 213 13.48 0.72 15.39
N GLU A 214 14.72 1.17 15.49
CA GLU A 214 15.87 0.34 15.88
C GLU A 214 15.79 -0.18 17.34
N ASN A 215 14.97 0.47 18.15
CA ASN A 215 14.84 0.15 19.57
C ASN A 215 13.72 -0.87 19.86
N ILE A 216 13.13 -1.52 18.83
CA ILE A 216 12.10 -2.54 19.05
C ILE A 216 12.73 -3.84 19.55
N PHE A 217 13.81 -4.33 18.93
CA PHE A 217 14.39 -5.67 19.18
C PHE A 217 15.91 -5.70 19.42
N GLY A 218 16.53 -4.64 19.79
CA GLY A 218 17.97 -4.61 19.94
C GLY A 218 18.71 -4.67 18.58
N ASP A 219 19.84 -5.37 18.53
CA ASP A 219 20.60 -5.56 17.30
C ASP A 219 20.30 -6.94 16.63
N PRO A 220 20.77 -7.18 15.38
CA PRO A 220 20.52 -8.45 14.69
C PRO A 220 21.00 -9.68 15.46
N ASN A 221 22.05 -9.56 16.26
CA ASN A 221 22.60 -10.67 17.04
C ASN A 221 21.72 -10.96 18.27
N ALA A 222 21.21 -9.91 18.91
CA ALA A 222 20.27 -10.02 20.03
C ALA A 222 18.98 -10.70 19.57
N PHE A 223 18.41 -10.26 18.47
CA PHE A 223 17.21 -10.86 17.90
C PHE A 223 17.43 -12.34 17.54
N ARG A 224 18.54 -12.65 16.88
CA ARG A 224 18.89 -14.04 16.52
C ARG A 224 19.06 -14.91 17.76
N ALA A 225 19.75 -14.40 18.76
CA ALA A 225 20.01 -15.13 20.00
C ALA A 225 18.74 -15.44 20.78
N LYS A 226 17.78 -14.51 20.82
CA LYS A 226 16.55 -14.64 21.61
C LYS A 226 15.46 -15.41 20.90
N TYR A 227 15.27 -15.17 19.60
CA TYR A 227 14.08 -15.65 18.87
C TYR A 227 14.36 -16.68 17.76
N VAL A 228 15.54 -16.66 17.13
CA VAL A 228 15.85 -17.52 15.97
C VAL A 228 16.53 -18.83 16.36
N THR A 229 17.34 -18.83 17.42
CA THR A 229 18.05 -20.04 17.87
C THR A 229 17.07 -21.09 18.39
N ALA A 230 17.43 -22.37 18.31
CA ALA A 230 16.62 -23.47 18.79
C ALA A 230 16.11 -23.24 20.22
N GLY A 231 14.79 -23.30 20.43
CA GLY A 231 14.14 -22.95 21.69
C GLY A 231 13.88 -21.44 21.90
N GLY A 232 13.86 -20.64 20.81
CA GLY A 232 13.58 -19.21 20.88
C GLY A 232 12.22 -18.84 21.50
N ASP A 233 12.13 -17.67 22.12
CA ASP A 233 10.92 -17.15 22.79
C ASP A 233 9.89 -16.65 21.78
N LEU A 234 9.19 -17.56 21.11
CA LEU A 234 8.12 -17.22 20.15
C LEU A 234 6.89 -16.56 20.81
N PRO A 235 6.44 -16.97 22.03
CA PRO A 235 5.36 -16.28 22.72
C PRO A 235 5.69 -14.81 23.02
N GLY A 236 6.90 -14.52 23.52
CA GLY A 236 7.36 -13.17 23.77
C GLY A 236 7.47 -12.34 22.49
N LEU A 237 7.94 -12.95 21.39
CA LEU A 237 7.96 -12.29 20.07
C LEU A 237 6.55 -11.92 19.61
N ARG A 238 5.59 -12.82 19.76
CA ARG A 238 4.18 -12.59 19.41
C ARG A 238 3.58 -11.43 20.19
N GLN A 239 3.79 -11.39 21.50
CA GLN A 239 3.28 -10.31 22.34
C GLN A 239 3.84 -8.95 21.88
N ARG A 240 5.12 -8.88 21.56
CA ARG A 240 5.74 -7.66 21.02
C ARG A 240 5.20 -7.28 19.65
N LEU A 241 5.06 -8.25 18.74
CA LEU A 241 4.50 -8.01 17.40
C LEU A 241 3.09 -7.40 17.45
N ALA A 242 2.25 -7.86 18.35
CA ALA A 242 0.88 -7.37 18.50
C ALA A 242 0.80 -5.87 18.81
N THR A 243 1.88 -5.23 19.24
CA THR A 243 1.91 -3.78 19.54
C THR A 243 2.16 -2.89 18.32
N PHE A 244 2.68 -3.43 17.22
CA PHE A 244 3.02 -2.65 16.02
C PHE A 244 2.69 -3.35 14.69
N CYS A 245 2.23 -4.60 14.70
CA CYS A 245 1.82 -5.33 13.51
C CYS A 245 0.35 -5.78 13.63
N LYS A 246 -0.47 -5.38 12.65
CA LYS A 246 -1.86 -5.83 12.51
C LYS A 246 -1.97 -6.67 11.27
N ARG A 247 -2.62 -7.84 11.38
CA ARG A 247 -2.90 -8.73 10.26
C ARG A 247 -4.32 -9.24 10.32
N THR A 248 -5.01 -9.20 9.18
CA THR A 248 -6.33 -9.81 8.99
C THR A 248 -6.23 -10.87 7.90
N LEU A 249 -6.85 -12.02 8.13
CA LEU A 249 -6.92 -13.11 7.17
C LEU A 249 -8.24 -13.05 6.38
N ARG A 250 -8.21 -13.44 5.11
CA ARG A 250 -9.41 -13.51 4.25
C ARG A 250 -10.52 -14.36 4.86
N LYS A 251 -10.15 -15.46 5.54
CA LYS A 251 -11.11 -16.33 6.24
C LYS A 251 -11.92 -15.58 7.31
N GLN A 252 -11.33 -14.59 7.96
CA GLN A 252 -11.98 -13.82 9.03
C GLN A 252 -13.00 -12.81 8.49
N VAL A 253 -12.87 -12.40 7.23
CA VAL A 253 -13.76 -11.40 6.62
C VAL A 253 -14.90 -11.99 5.80
N LEU A 254 -14.92 -13.31 5.58
CA LEU A 254 -15.96 -14.00 4.78
C LEU A 254 -17.39 -13.79 5.27
N GLU A 255 -17.57 -13.51 6.54
CA GLU A 255 -18.92 -13.29 7.12
C GLU A 255 -19.58 -11.99 6.64
N TYR A 256 -18.78 -10.97 6.26
CA TYR A 256 -19.27 -9.66 5.85
C TYR A 256 -18.76 -9.21 4.49
N VAL A 257 -17.78 -9.90 3.91
CA VAL A 257 -17.25 -9.67 2.56
C VAL A 257 -17.56 -10.87 1.68
N ARG A 258 -18.39 -10.69 0.67
CA ARG A 258 -18.68 -11.77 -0.30
C ARG A 258 -17.61 -11.76 -1.37
N TYR A 259 -16.94 -12.89 -1.55
CA TYR A 259 -16.03 -13.16 -2.65
C TYR A 259 -16.64 -14.16 -3.62
N THR A 260 -16.42 -13.97 -4.89
CA THR A 260 -16.77 -14.92 -5.96
C THR A 260 -15.73 -16.03 -6.07
N GLN A 261 -16.02 -17.08 -6.83
CA GLN A 261 -15.09 -18.18 -7.07
C GLN A 261 -14.23 -17.94 -8.31
N ARG A 262 -13.08 -18.58 -8.35
CA ARG A 262 -12.26 -18.72 -9.54
C ARG A 262 -12.59 -20.04 -10.21
N ARG A 263 -12.74 -20.02 -11.53
CA ARG A 263 -12.98 -21.20 -12.36
C ARG A 263 -11.85 -21.32 -13.37
N ALA A 264 -10.96 -22.28 -13.13
CA ALA A 264 -9.85 -22.54 -14.05
C ALA A 264 -10.32 -23.28 -15.31
N VAL A 265 -9.80 -22.83 -16.44
CA VAL A 265 -9.93 -23.50 -17.73
C VAL A 265 -8.54 -23.59 -18.33
N THR A 266 -8.08 -24.82 -18.61
CA THR A 266 -6.84 -25.02 -19.34
C THR A 266 -7.16 -25.15 -20.83
N GLN A 267 -6.56 -24.30 -21.66
CA GLN A 267 -6.68 -24.35 -23.11
C GLN A 267 -5.43 -25.00 -23.71
N PRO A 268 -5.48 -26.27 -24.08
CA PRO A 268 -4.35 -26.93 -24.72
C PRO A 268 -4.19 -26.45 -26.17
N PHE A 269 -2.96 -26.43 -26.64
CA PHE A 269 -2.61 -26.25 -28.04
C PHE A 269 -1.40 -27.12 -28.40
N CYS A 270 -1.43 -27.66 -29.63
CA CYS A 270 -0.36 -28.48 -30.16
C CYS A 270 0.37 -27.73 -31.30
N PRO A 271 1.61 -27.25 -31.09
CA PRO A 271 2.38 -26.58 -32.13
C PRO A 271 2.55 -27.42 -33.38
N THR A 272 2.60 -26.77 -34.54
CA THR A 272 2.98 -27.42 -35.80
C THR A 272 4.44 -27.88 -35.78
N ASP A 273 4.83 -28.78 -36.70
CA ASP A 273 6.22 -29.20 -36.79
C ASP A 273 7.19 -28.07 -37.15
N ALA A 274 6.69 -27.03 -37.86
CA ALA A 274 7.47 -25.82 -38.15
C ALA A 274 7.70 -24.95 -36.89
N GLU A 275 6.66 -24.78 -36.05
CA GLU A 275 6.76 -24.10 -34.77
C GLU A 275 7.68 -24.83 -33.81
N GLN A 276 7.60 -26.15 -33.76
CA GLN A 276 8.47 -26.98 -32.93
C GLN A 276 9.93 -26.91 -33.38
N ALA A 277 10.19 -27.01 -34.71
CA ALA A 277 11.54 -26.88 -35.27
C ALA A 277 12.16 -25.50 -34.94
N LEU A 278 11.38 -24.42 -34.98
CA LEU A 278 11.83 -23.09 -34.56
C LEU A 278 12.20 -23.08 -33.09
N TYR A 279 11.32 -23.64 -32.23
CA TYR A 279 11.54 -23.68 -30.77
C TYR A 279 12.86 -24.44 -30.45
N ASP A 280 13.07 -25.61 -31.06
CA ASP A 280 14.25 -26.43 -30.84
C ASP A 280 15.52 -25.71 -31.32
N ALA A 281 15.48 -25.08 -32.52
CA ALA A 281 16.60 -24.35 -33.07
C ALA A 281 17.02 -23.15 -32.20
N ILE A 282 16.06 -22.35 -31.74
CA ILE A 282 16.35 -21.22 -30.85
C ILE A 282 16.84 -21.72 -29.50
N SER A 283 16.23 -22.77 -28.93
CA SER A 283 16.66 -23.35 -27.67
C SER A 283 18.11 -23.81 -27.72
N LYS A 284 18.52 -24.42 -28.83
CA LYS A 284 19.91 -24.82 -29.08
C LYS A 284 20.86 -23.63 -29.22
N PHE A 285 20.42 -22.55 -29.85
CA PHE A 285 21.19 -21.30 -29.93
C PHE A 285 21.39 -20.67 -28.53
N LEU A 286 20.35 -20.61 -27.69
CA LEU A 286 20.41 -20.02 -26.35
C LEU A 286 21.27 -20.81 -25.34
N GLN A 287 21.49 -22.10 -25.57
CA GLN A 287 22.32 -22.95 -24.73
C GLN A 287 23.84 -22.76 -24.96
N ARG A 288 24.26 -22.04 -26.01
CA ARG A 288 25.68 -21.80 -26.31
C ARG A 288 26.26 -20.77 -25.33
N GLU A 289 27.41 -21.09 -24.74
CA GLU A 289 28.12 -20.20 -23.82
C GLU A 289 28.91 -19.11 -24.51
N ASP A 290 29.29 -19.30 -25.76
CA ASP A 290 30.26 -18.49 -26.51
C ASP A 290 29.62 -17.60 -27.60
N SER A 291 28.38 -17.17 -27.44
CA SER A 291 27.65 -16.30 -28.37
C SER A 291 28.07 -14.84 -28.27
N TYR A 292 28.32 -14.17 -29.41
CA TYR A 292 28.53 -12.73 -29.49
C TYR A 292 27.22 -11.93 -29.39
N ALA A 293 26.09 -12.55 -29.77
CA ALA A 293 24.77 -11.92 -29.65
C ALA A 293 24.35 -11.73 -28.21
N ILE A 294 24.81 -12.58 -27.30
CA ILE A 294 24.41 -12.58 -25.89
C ILE A 294 25.65 -12.33 -25.01
N PRO A 295 25.87 -11.08 -24.54
CA PRO A 295 27.03 -10.75 -23.71
C PRO A 295 27.01 -11.51 -22.38
N ALA A 296 28.21 -11.94 -21.93
CA ALA A 296 28.37 -12.70 -20.69
C ALA A 296 27.79 -11.98 -19.47
N ARG A 297 27.91 -10.65 -19.40
CA ARG A 297 27.47 -9.85 -18.25
C ARG A 297 25.94 -9.80 -18.03
N GLN A 298 25.14 -10.06 -19.07
CA GLN A 298 23.67 -9.99 -19.00
C GLN A 298 23.02 -11.26 -19.58
N ARG A 299 23.80 -12.34 -19.61
CA ARG A 299 23.41 -13.57 -20.30
C ARG A 299 22.14 -14.17 -19.74
N HIS A 300 22.06 -14.33 -18.41
CA HIS A 300 20.91 -14.95 -17.76
C HIS A 300 19.61 -14.19 -18.04
N LEU A 301 19.65 -12.87 -17.91
CA LEU A 301 18.51 -12.01 -18.18
C LEU A 301 18.10 -12.06 -19.66
N THR A 302 19.07 -11.96 -20.57
CA THR A 302 18.79 -12.01 -22.02
C THR A 302 18.18 -13.36 -22.43
N VAL A 303 18.70 -14.45 -21.93
CA VAL A 303 18.18 -15.79 -22.21
C VAL A 303 16.77 -15.95 -21.67
N LEU A 304 16.48 -15.44 -20.49
CA LEU A 304 15.12 -15.44 -19.93
C LEU A 304 14.14 -14.68 -20.84
N ILE A 305 14.50 -13.46 -21.25
CA ILE A 305 13.68 -12.64 -22.14
C ILE A 305 13.39 -13.37 -23.45
N LEU A 306 14.44 -13.91 -24.09
CA LEU A 306 14.28 -14.61 -25.37
C LEU A 306 13.43 -15.88 -25.24
N ARG A 307 13.53 -16.61 -24.14
CA ARG A 307 12.66 -17.77 -23.88
C ARG A 307 11.20 -17.36 -23.67
N LYS A 308 10.96 -16.30 -22.93
CA LYS A 308 9.61 -15.74 -22.72
C LYS A 308 8.99 -15.29 -24.05
N LEU A 309 9.75 -14.58 -24.89
CA LEU A 309 9.29 -14.17 -26.21
C LEU A 309 9.00 -15.36 -27.12
N LEU A 310 9.85 -16.39 -27.08
CA LEU A 310 9.65 -17.63 -27.85
C LEU A 310 8.38 -18.37 -27.41
N ALA A 311 8.09 -18.41 -26.14
CA ALA A 311 6.87 -19.00 -25.59
C ALA A 311 5.62 -18.15 -25.88
N SER A 312 5.80 -16.84 -26.12
CA SER A 312 4.74 -15.89 -26.39
C SER A 312 4.22 -15.98 -27.83
N SER A 313 5.06 -15.61 -28.82
CA SER A 313 4.69 -15.73 -30.23
C SER A 313 5.91 -15.79 -31.17
N SER A 314 5.75 -16.42 -32.34
CA SER A 314 6.74 -16.41 -33.40
C SER A 314 7.08 -14.99 -33.87
N HIS A 315 6.12 -14.07 -33.86
CA HIS A 315 6.30 -12.68 -34.25
C HIS A 315 7.18 -11.89 -33.28
N ALA A 316 6.98 -12.09 -31.97
CA ALA A 316 7.77 -11.41 -30.96
C ALA A 316 9.25 -11.82 -31.05
N ILE A 317 9.52 -13.11 -31.16
CA ILE A 317 10.89 -13.61 -31.22
C ILE A 317 11.58 -13.24 -32.55
N ALA A 318 10.86 -13.23 -33.68
CA ALA A 318 11.40 -12.83 -34.97
C ALA A 318 11.96 -11.40 -34.94
N GLY A 319 11.21 -10.46 -34.38
CA GLY A 319 11.64 -9.06 -34.25
C GLY A 319 12.88 -8.90 -33.37
N THR A 320 12.96 -9.66 -32.27
CA THR A 320 14.12 -9.60 -31.37
C THR A 320 15.35 -10.25 -31.97
N LEU A 321 15.22 -11.38 -32.68
CA LEU A 321 16.30 -12.00 -33.41
C LEU A 321 16.87 -11.08 -34.49
N ALA A 322 16.00 -10.33 -35.21
CA ALA A 322 16.43 -9.35 -36.20
C ALA A 322 17.23 -8.19 -35.55
N THR A 323 16.80 -7.70 -34.38
CA THR A 323 17.53 -6.68 -33.62
C THR A 323 18.91 -7.17 -33.19
N LEU A 324 19.00 -8.41 -32.67
CA LEU A 324 20.29 -9.04 -32.32
C LEU A 324 21.20 -9.22 -33.53
N GLY A 325 20.63 -9.66 -34.68
CA GLY A 325 21.38 -9.80 -35.94
C GLY A 325 21.93 -8.46 -36.44
N GLN A 326 21.13 -7.39 -36.38
CA GLN A 326 21.56 -6.04 -36.79
C GLN A 326 22.71 -5.55 -35.93
N ARG A 327 22.66 -5.76 -34.62
CA ARG A 327 23.74 -5.40 -33.69
C ARG A 327 25.07 -6.09 -34.07
N LEU A 328 25.02 -7.37 -34.39
CA LEU A 328 26.23 -8.09 -34.82
C LEU A 328 26.75 -7.56 -36.16
N VAL A 329 25.88 -7.13 -37.06
CA VAL A 329 26.27 -6.47 -38.33
C VAL A 329 26.99 -5.14 -38.03
N ASP A 330 26.43 -4.33 -37.11
CA ASP A 330 27.04 -3.05 -36.71
C ASP A 330 28.40 -3.27 -36.04
N LEU A 331 28.53 -4.31 -35.22
CA LEU A 331 29.80 -4.72 -34.60
C LEU A 331 30.81 -5.19 -35.65
N ARG A 332 30.40 -5.92 -36.71
CA ARG A 332 31.23 -6.31 -37.83
C ARG A 332 31.76 -5.12 -38.62
N ASP A 333 30.92 -4.09 -38.80
CA ASP A 333 31.23 -2.93 -39.63
C ASP A 333 32.01 -1.84 -38.85
N GLY A 334 32.49 -2.16 -37.63
CA GLY A 334 33.40 -1.32 -36.84
C GLY A 334 32.70 -0.33 -35.90
N GLY A 335 31.43 -0.51 -35.63
CA GLY A 335 30.69 0.18 -34.56
C GLY A 335 31.24 -0.15 -33.18
N GLU A 336 31.24 0.80 -32.26
CA GLU A 336 31.51 0.49 -30.85
C GLU A 336 30.42 -0.47 -30.33
N PRO A 337 30.77 -1.47 -29.50
CA PRO A 337 29.78 -2.35 -28.93
C PRO A 337 28.82 -1.51 -28.08
N ASP A 338 27.60 -1.37 -28.58
CA ASP A 338 26.55 -0.68 -27.81
C ASP A 338 26.20 -1.51 -26.57
N ASN A 339 26.61 -1.02 -25.41
CA ASN A 339 26.32 -1.65 -24.13
C ASN A 339 24.87 -1.43 -23.66
N ASN A 340 24.09 -0.59 -24.36
CA ASN A 340 22.70 -0.24 -24.00
C ASN A 340 21.64 -1.04 -24.76
N TRP A 341 22.03 -1.98 -25.61
CA TRP A 341 21.07 -2.75 -26.43
C TRP A 341 20.06 -3.56 -25.60
N THR A 342 20.46 -4.01 -24.41
CA THR A 342 19.54 -4.69 -23.48
C THR A 342 18.47 -3.72 -22.99
N ASP A 343 18.85 -2.47 -22.70
CA ASP A 343 17.93 -1.41 -22.33
C ASP A 343 16.97 -1.08 -23.49
N GLU A 344 17.40 -1.20 -24.73
CA GLU A 344 16.54 -1.03 -25.91
C GLU A 344 15.51 -2.15 -26.03
N ILE A 345 15.89 -3.44 -25.84
CA ILE A 345 14.94 -4.57 -25.83
C ILE A 345 13.98 -4.43 -24.65
N ILE A 346 14.49 -4.10 -23.48
CA ILE A 346 13.70 -3.90 -22.26
C ILE A 346 12.67 -2.79 -22.49
N THR A 347 13.10 -1.66 -23.07
CA THR A 347 12.21 -0.53 -23.38
C THR A 347 11.21 -0.89 -24.48
N ALA A 348 11.63 -1.61 -25.53
CA ALA A 348 10.78 -2.00 -26.65
C ALA A 348 9.71 -3.04 -26.25
N GLU A 349 10.04 -3.93 -25.36
CA GLU A 349 9.10 -4.98 -24.86
C GLU A 349 8.42 -4.57 -23.55
N GLU A 350 8.70 -3.37 -23.01
CA GLU A 350 8.13 -2.86 -21.74
C GLU A 350 8.35 -3.80 -20.56
N ILE A 351 9.55 -4.41 -20.46
CA ILE A 351 9.88 -5.29 -19.35
C ILE A 351 10.01 -4.46 -18.06
N GLU A 352 9.51 -4.97 -16.98
CA GLU A 352 9.49 -4.27 -15.69
C GLU A 352 10.91 -3.96 -15.18
N GLU A 353 11.17 -2.67 -14.85
CA GLU A 353 12.43 -2.23 -14.25
C GLU A 353 12.74 -2.99 -12.94
N GLU A 354 11.72 -3.44 -12.20
CA GLU A 354 11.89 -4.20 -10.97
C GLU A 354 12.51 -5.58 -11.20
N LEU A 355 12.11 -6.25 -12.26
CA LEU A 355 12.67 -7.54 -12.64
C LEU A 355 14.17 -7.39 -12.94
N LEU A 356 14.52 -6.29 -13.61
CA LEU A 356 15.90 -5.96 -13.93
C LEU A 356 16.76 -5.72 -12.70
N ASP A 357 16.24 -4.93 -11.75
CA ASP A 357 16.98 -4.56 -10.56
C ASP A 357 17.24 -5.75 -9.63
N GLU A 358 16.27 -6.67 -9.49
CA GLU A 358 16.46 -7.91 -8.72
C GLU A 358 17.44 -8.88 -9.40
N TRP A 359 17.47 -8.91 -10.75
CA TRP A 359 18.41 -9.73 -11.50
C TRP A 359 19.82 -9.16 -11.52
N LEU A 360 19.95 -7.83 -11.65
CA LEU A 360 21.24 -7.13 -11.65
C LEU A 360 21.88 -7.03 -10.26
N ALA A 361 21.09 -7.09 -9.18
CA ALA A 361 21.61 -7.03 -7.82
C ALA A 361 22.44 -8.26 -7.42
N ASP A 362 22.23 -9.41 -8.09
CA ASP A 362 22.94 -10.66 -7.81
C ASP A 362 24.15 -10.91 -8.72
N GLU A 363 24.35 -10.09 -9.77
CA GLU A 363 25.54 -10.20 -10.61
C GLU A 363 26.73 -9.51 -9.91
N ASP A 364 27.55 -10.29 -9.21
CA ASP A 364 28.89 -9.85 -8.79
C ASP A 364 29.69 -9.35 -9.98
N GLU A 365 30.54 -8.34 -9.75
CA GLU A 365 31.48 -7.77 -10.73
C GLU A 365 32.40 -8.87 -11.32
N ALA A 366 31.85 -9.74 -12.15
CA ALA A 366 32.64 -10.69 -12.92
C ALA A 366 33.46 -9.92 -13.95
N ASN A 367 34.77 -10.01 -13.82
CA ASN A 367 35.77 -9.41 -14.68
C ASN A 367 35.43 -9.60 -16.18
N ALA A 368 35.06 -8.53 -16.85
CA ALA A 368 34.86 -8.50 -18.28
C ALA A 368 36.20 -8.73 -18.98
N SER A 369 36.51 -9.96 -19.30
CA SER A 369 37.58 -10.25 -20.28
C SER A 369 37.07 -9.85 -21.68
N SER A 370 37.71 -8.87 -22.30
CA SER A 370 37.47 -8.52 -23.69
C SER A 370 37.80 -9.74 -24.57
N ALA A 371 36.74 -10.48 -24.95
CA ALA A 371 36.90 -11.60 -25.87
C ALA A 371 37.38 -11.11 -27.25
N VAL A 372 38.40 -11.71 -27.80
CA VAL A 372 38.89 -11.42 -29.17
C VAL A 372 37.82 -11.87 -30.16
N ILE A 373 37.31 -10.91 -30.96
CA ILE A 373 36.27 -11.15 -31.95
C ILE A 373 36.91 -11.88 -33.16
N GLU A 374 36.44 -13.13 -33.42
CA GLU A 374 36.83 -13.88 -34.63
C GLU A 374 35.86 -13.57 -35.77
N PRO A 375 36.32 -12.92 -36.87
CA PRO A 375 35.45 -12.49 -37.97
C PRO A 375 34.64 -13.60 -38.62
N GLY A 376 35.19 -14.84 -38.66
CA GLY A 376 34.52 -16.02 -39.23
C GLY A 376 33.34 -16.48 -38.41
N ARG A 377 33.50 -16.55 -37.09
CA ARG A 377 32.44 -16.93 -36.15
C ARG A 377 31.34 -15.85 -36.08
N LEU A 378 31.73 -14.59 -36.07
CA LEU A 378 30.77 -13.47 -36.07
C LEU A 378 29.86 -13.53 -37.32
N ARG A 379 30.39 -13.82 -38.49
CA ARG A 379 29.62 -14.00 -39.71
C ARG A 379 28.65 -15.17 -39.62
N SER A 380 29.13 -16.33 -39.15
CA SER A 380 28.30 -17.53 -38.99
C SER A 380 27.12 -17.26 -38.02
N GLU A 381 27.33 -16.51 -36.96
CA GLU A 381 26.26 -16.16 -35.98
C GLU A 381 25.26 -15.18 -36.59
N ILE A 382 25.68 -14.22 -37.39
CA ILE A 382 24.79 -13.30 -38.13
C ILE A 382 23.89 -14.09 -39.08
N ASP A 383 24.50 -15.03 -39.88
CA ASP A 383 23.76 -15.85 -40.84
C ASP A 383 22.75 -16.77 -40.12
N GLU A 384 23.11 -17.30 -38.93
CA GLU A 384 22.24 -18.13 -38.13
C GLU A 384 21.07 -17.35 -37.55
N LEU A 385 21.31 -16.18 -37.00
CA LEU A 385 20.22 -15.31 -36.50
C LEU A 385 19.28 -14.88 -37.62
N ALA A 386 19.80 -14.58 -38.79
CA ALA A 386 18.98 -14.26 -39.96
C ALA A 386 18.11 -15.44 -40.39
N ALA A 387 18.68 -16.67 -40.38
CA ALA A 387 17.94 -17.88 -40.70
C ALA A 387 16.84 -18.18 -39.66
N LEU A 388 17.12 -18.02 -38.36
CA LEU A 388 16.15 -18.19 -37.30
C LEU A 388 15.01 -17.16 -37.40
N ALA A 389 15.34 -15.90 -37.69
CA ALA A 389 14.32 -14.83 -37.92
C ALA A 389 13.47 -15.12 -39.15
N ALA A 390 14.06 -15.68 -40.25
CA ALA A 390 13.33 -16.08 -41.44
C ALA A 390 12.40 -17.28 -41.16
N MET A 391 12.83 -18.27 -40.37
CA MET A 391 11.98 -19.37 -39.94
C MET A 391 10.78 -18.86 -39.12
N ALA A 392 11.00 -17.95 -38.18
CA ALA A 392 9.95 -17.39 -37.36
C ALA A 392 8.92 -16.62 -38.20
N ASN A 393 9.37 -15.78 -39.14
CA ASN A 393 8.49 -15.04 -40.04
C ASN A 393 7.71 -15.97 -41.02
N ALA A 394 8.22 -17.14 -41.36
CA ALA A 394 7.56 -18.08 -42.23
C ALA A 394 6.34 -18.79 -41.61
N ILE A 395 6.19 -18.76 -40.28
CA ILE A 395 5.07 -19.40 -39.57
C ILE A 395 3.75 -18.67 -39.85
N GLY A 396 3.76 -17.37 -40.00
CA GLY A 396 2.56 -16.56 -40.32
C GLY A 396 1.57 -16.49 -39.17
N THR A 397 0.79 -17.55 -38.89
CA THR A 397 -0.21 -17.57 -37.79
C THR A 397 0.08 -18.71 -36.84
N ASP A 398 0.33 -18.37 -35.60
CA ASP A 398 0.64 -19.34 -34.55
C ASP A 398 -0.57 -20.21 -34.17
N THR A 399 -0.35 -21.48 -33.82
CA THR A 399 -1.39 -22.39 -33.32
C THR A 399 -1.99 -21.89 -32.02
N LYS A 400 -1.18 -21.22 -31.17
CA LYS A 400 -1.61 -20.62 -29.91
C LYS A 400 -2.63 -19.48 -30.14
N SER A 401 -2.46 -18.63 -31.16
CA SER A 401 -3.41 -17.58 -31.49
C SER A 401 -4.73 -18.14 -32.05
N LYS A 402 -4.72 -19.27 -32.77
CA LYS A 402 -5.96 -19.96 -33.17
C LYS A 402 -6.67 -20.54 -31.96
N ALA A 403 -5.95 -21.12 -31.01
CA ALA A 403 -6.53 -21.60 -29.75
C ALA A 403 -7.13 -20.47 -28.91
N LEU A 404 -6.65 -19.21 -29.05
CA LEU A 404 -7.23 -18.05 -28.39
C LEU A 404 -8.69 -17.79 -28.82
N LEU A 405 -9.04 -18.02 -30.07
CA LEU A 405 -10.43 -17.86 -30.53
C LEU A 405 -11.34 -18.85 -29.79
N THR A 406 -10.90 -20.11 -29.68
CA THR A 406 -11.64 -21.14 -28.92
C THR A 406 -11.75 -20.76 -27.44
N ALA A 407 -10.67 -20.24 -26.83
CA ALA A 407 -10.68 -19.78 -25.44
C ALA A 407 -11.65 -18.62 -25.19
N LEU A 408 -11.74 -17.67 -26.13
CA LEU A 408 -12.70 -16.56 -26.06
C LEU A 408 -14.14 -17.06 -26.17
N ASP A 409 -14.41 -18.01 -27.08
CA ASP A 409 -15.75 -18.58 -27.26
C ASP A 409 -16.21 -19.33 -25.99
N ILE A 410 -15.34 -20.15 -25.40
CA ILE A 410 -15.61 -20.85 -24.13
C ILE A 410 -15.89 -19.85 -23.03
N GLY A 411 -15.03 -18.85 -22.87
CA GLY A 411 -15.16 -17.86 -21.81
C GLY A 411 -16.44 -17.01 -21.96
N PHE A 412 -16.75 -16.52 -23.14
CA PHE A 412 -17.98 -15.76 -23.38
C PHE A 412 -19.25 -16.61 -23.20
N ALA A 413 -19.21 -17.89 -23.53
CA ALA A 413 -20.33 -18.81 -23.26
C ALA A 413 -20.55 -19.00 -21.75
N GLU A 414 -19.49 -19.15 -20.96
CA GLU A 414 -19.58 -19.23 -19.51
C GLU A 414 -20.07 -17.91 -18.88
N GLN A 415 -19.58 -16.76 -19.35
CA GLN A 415 -20.09 -15.45 -18.93
C GLN A 415 -21.58 -15.30 -19.19
N ALA A 416 -22.05 -15.70 -20.36
CA ALA A 416 -23.48 -15.67 -20.71
C ALA A 416 -24.31 -16.55 -19.75
N ARG A 417 -23.79 -17.72 -19.35
CA ARG A 417 -24.47 -18.60 -18.37
C ARG A 417 -24.56 -17.97 -16.97
N MET A 418 -23.57 -17.16 -16.60
CA MET A 418 -23.54 -16.47 -15.31
C MET A 418 -24.29 -15.13 -15.33
N GLY A 419 -24.76 -14.67 -16.50
CA GLY A 419 -25.34 -13.33 -16.67
C GLY A 419 -24.31 -12.21 -16.56
N ALA A 420 -23.04 -12.50 -16.74
CA ALA A 420 -21.96 -11.53 -16.70
C ALA A 420 -21.80 -10.80 -18.04
N GLY A 421 -21.23 -9.61 -18.01
CA GLY A 421 -20.91 -8.83 -19.19
C GLY A 421 -19.86 -9.54 -20.08
N ARG A 422 -20.00 -9.45 -21.40
CA ARG A 422 -19.06 -10.04 -22.37
C ARG A 422 -17.76 -9.23 -22.38
N LYS A 423 -16.85 -9.51 -21.46
CA LYS A 423 -15.57 -8.83 -21.29
C LYS A 423 -14.45 -9.84 -21.05
N ALA A 424 -13.36 -9.74 -21.80
CA ALA A 424 -12.18 -10.57 -21.65
C ALA A 424 -10.92 -9.72 -21.49
N LEU A 425 -10.12 -10.00 -20.45
CA LEU A 425 -8.82 -9.39 -20.22
C LEU A 425 -7.74 -10.41 -20.59
N ILE A 426 -6.97 -10.11 -21.62
CA ILE A 426 -5.88 -10.96 -22.12
C ILE A 426 -4.56 -10.37 -21.68
N PHE A 427 -3.75 -11.17 -20.98
CA PHE A 427 -2.40 -10.80 -20.57
C PHE A 427 -1.35 -11.42 -21.50
N THR A 428 -0.39 -10.60 -21.94
CA THR A 428 0.81 -11.01 -22.65
C THR A 428 2.04 -10.34 -22.04
N GLU A 429 3.19 -11.01 -22.09
CA GLU A 429 4.46 -10.45 -21.59
C GLU A 429 5.21 -9.60 -22.63
N SER A 430 4.75 -9.61 -23.91
CA SER A 430 5.42 -8.93 -25.03
C SER A 430 4.49 -7.92 -25.69
N ARG A 431 5.00 -6.71 -25.91
CA ARG A 431 4.31 -5.70 -26.69
C ARG A 431 4.14 -6.09 -28.15
N ARG A 432 5.12 -6.75 -28.75
CA ARG A 432 5.01 -7.26 -30.13
C ARG A 432 3.93 -8.32 -30.24
N THR A 433 3.79 -9.20 -29.22
CA THR A 433 2.68 -10.15 -29.17
C THR A 433 1.35 -9.41 -29.01
N GLN A 434 1.28 -8.34 -28.21
CA GLN A 434 0.06 -7.51 -28.09
C GLN A 434 -0.37 -6.96 -29.45
N ASP A 435 0.55 -6.37 -30.22
CA ASP A 435 0.28 -5.82 -31.54
C ASP A 435 -0.15 -6.89 -32.54
N TYR A 436 0.49 -8.06 -32.51
CA TYR A 436 0.14 -9.23 -33.31
C TYR A 436 -1.28 -9.74 -32.98
N LEU A 437 -1.59 -9.93 -31.71
CA LEU A 437 -2.92 -10.39 -31.27
C LEU A 437 -4.01 -9.39 -31.60
N TYR A 438 -3.71 -8.09 -31.52
CA TYR A 438 -4.64 -7.04 -31.93
C TYR A 438 -5.01 -7.20 -33.41
N ALA A 439 -4.03 -7.27 -34.30
CA ALA A 439 -4.24 -7.44 -35.75
C ALA A 439 -4.93 -8.76 -36.06
N PHE A 440 -4.55 -9.84 -35.39
CA PHE A 440 -5.13 -11.17 -35.54
C PHE A 440 -6.62 -11.17 -35.16
N LEU A 441 -6.99 -10.65 -33.99
CA LEU A 441 -8.37 -10.62 -33.53
C LEU A 441 -9.25 -9.65 -34.37
N GLU A 442 -8.70 -8.52 -34.82
CA GLU A 442 -9.42 -7.65 -35.77
C GLU A 442 -9.85 -8.37 -37.05
N SER A 443 -8.93 -9.21 -37.61
CA SER A 443 -9.23 -9.99 -38.83
C SER A 443 -10.19 -11.16 -38.58
N HIS A 444 -10.45 -11.53 -37.31
CA HIS A 444 -11.31 -12.66 -36.93
C HIS A 444 -12.63 -12.23 -36.24
N GLY A 445 -13.15 -11.07 -36.58
CA GLY A 445 -14.52 -10.64 -36.19
C GLY A 445 -14.62 -9.77 -34.94
N TYR A 446 -13.50 -9.37 -34.38
CA TYR A 446 -13.46 -8.47 -33.20
C TYR A 446 -13.09 -7.03 -33.57
N ALA A 447 -13.17 -6.65 -34.85
CA ALA A 447 -12.89 -5.29 -35.29
C ALA A 447 -13.70 -4.25 -34.52
N GLY A 448 -13.03 -3.24 -33.99
CA GLY A 448 -13.66 -2.19 -33.15
C GLY A 448 -14.00 -2.58 -31.73
N GLN A 449 -13.81 -3.83 -31.30
CA GLN A 449 -14.15 -4.33 -29.98
C GLN A 449 -12.93 -4.55 -29.07
N ILE A 450 -11.73 -4.12 -29.50
CA ILE A 450 -10.46 -4.39 -28.82
C ILE A 450 -9.84 -3.09 -28.34
N VAL A 451 -9.36 -3.09 -27.12
CA VAL A 451 -8.49 -2.06 -26.53
C VAL A 451 -7.15 -2.67 -26.20
N THR A 452 -6.08 -2.03 -26.62
CA THR A 452 -4.71 -2.35 -26.17
C THR A 452 -4.35 -1.46 -24.98
N PHE A 453 -3.71 -2.06 -23.97
CA PHE A 453 -3.29 -1.38 -22.77
C PHE A 453 -1.82 -1.72 -22.45
N SER A 454 -0.92 -0.77 -22.70
CA SER A 454 0.52 -0.91 -22.53
C SER A 454 1.09 0.18 -21.63
N GLY A 455 2.34 0.06 -21.21
CA GLY A 455 3.00 1.05 -20.37
C GLY A 455 3.05 2.45 -21.01
N THR A 456 3.30 2.51 -22.30
CA THR A 456 3.46 3.76 -23.08
C THR A 456 2.16 4.25 -23.72
N ASN A 457 1.26 3.37 -24.12
CA ASN A 457 -0.04 3.67 -24.76
C ASN A 457 0.04 4.68 -25.95
N ASN A 458 1.08 4.58 -26.78
CA ASN A 458 1.38 5.57 -27.83
C ASN A 458 0.75 5.28 -29.22
N GLY A 459 -0.24 4.42 -29.32
CA GLY A 459 -0.87 4.06 -30.60
C GLY A 459 -1.81 5.16 -31.14
N PRO A 460 -2.02 5.23 -32.49
CA PRO A 460 -2.94 6.22 -33.09
C PRO A 460 -4.38 6.07 -32.56
N ARG A 461 -4.87 4.85 -32.42
CA ARG A 461 -6.20 4.54 -31.89
C ARG A 461 -6.35 4.92 -30.41
N THR A 462 -5.30 4.77 -29.64
CA THR A 462 -5.24 5.20 -28.26
C THR A 462 -5.40 6.71 -28.14
N ALA A 463 -4.82 7.46 -29.09
CA ALA A 463 -4.99 8.90 -29.17
C ALA A 463 -6.45 9.28 -29.52
N GLU A 464 -7.10 8.58 -30.45
CA GLU A 464 -8.51 8.80 -30.80
C GLU A 464 -9.45 8.54 -29.62
N ILE A 465 -9.20 7.45 -28.86
CA ILE A 465 -9.98 7.14 -27.64
C ILE A 465 -9.80 8.26 -26.62
N TYR A 466 -8.56 8.73 -26.43
CA TYR A 466 -8.27 9.82 -25.52
C TYR A 466 -8.94 11.14 -25.91
N GLU A 467 -8.85 11.55 -27.18
CA GLU A 467 -9.44 12.79 -27.65
C GLU A 467 -10.97 12.80 -27.46
N ARG A 468 -11.61 11.68 -27.76
CA ARG A 468 -13.06 11.50 -27.53
C ARG A 468 -13.36 11.60 -26.04
N TRP A 469 -12.65 10.84 -25.21
CA TRP A 469 -12.86 10.83 -23.77
C TRP A 469 -12.61 12.21 -23.13
N ALA A 470 -11.55 12.90 -23.56
CA ALA A 470 -11.22 14.24 -23.07
C ALA A 470 -12.32 15.25 -23.41
N LYS A 471 -12.91 15.14 -24.62
CA LYS A 471 -14.03 15.98 -25.02
C LYS A 471 -15.29 15.68 -24.20
N ASP A 472 -15.61 14.41 -24.00
CA ASP A 472 -16.79 13.97 -23.24
C ASP A 472 -16.65 14.31 -21.73
N ASN A 473 -15.45 14.49 -21.23
CA ASN A 473 -15.17 14.77 -19.81
C ASN A 473 -14.59 16.18 -19.54
N ALA A 474 -14.61 17.08 -20.52
CA ALA A 474 -14.05 18.44 -20.38
C ALA A 474 -14.63 19.23 -19.20
N ASP A 475 -15.94 19.09 -18.96
CA ASP A 475 -16.67 19.82 -17.93
C ASP A 475 -16.98 18.98 -16.66
N SER A 476 -16.58 17.71 -16.66
CA SER A 476 -16.95 16.76 -15.58
C SER A 476 -16.00 16.77 -14.37
N GLY A 477 -14.88 17.50 -14.45
CA GLY A 477 -13.81 17.46 -13.45
C GLY A 477 -13.05 16.13 -13.37
N ARG A 478 -13.33 15.16 -14.27
CA ARG A 478 -12.63 13.86 -14.36
C ARG A 478 -11.29 13.96 -15.07
N ALA A 479 -11.16 14.93 -15.98
CA ALA A 479 -9.88 15.21 -16.63
C ALA A 479 -8.93 15.88 -15.64
N THR A 480 -7.82 15.18 -15.33
CA THR A 480 -6.83 15.66 -14.34
C THR A 480 -5.85 16.67 -14.94
N GLY A 481 -5.85 16.84 -16.28
CA GLY A 481 -4.85 17.62 -17.01
C GLY A 481 -3.52 16.89 -17.24
N SER A 482 -3.34 15.71 -16.66
CA SER A 482 -2.21 14.81 -16.95
C SER A 482 -2.60 13.83 -18.05
N ARG A 483 -2.05 14.01 -19.26
CA ARG A 483 -2.35 13.16 -20.40
C ARG A 483 -2.17 11.66 -20.11
N ALA A 484 -1.17 11.30 -19.33
CA ALA A 484 -0.88 9.90 -19.01
C ALA A 484 -1.97 9.27 -18.11
N ILE A 485 -2.48 10.03 -17.14
CA ILE A 485 -3.56 9.61 -16.23
C ILE A 485 -4.87 9.52 -16.98
N ASP A 486 -5.20 10.60 -17.69
CA ASP A 486 -6.46 10.74 -18.42
C ASP A 486 -6.58 9.69 -19.51
N LEU A 487 -5.46 9.36 -20.19
CA LEU A 487 -5.40 8.32 -21.20
C LEU A 487 -5.67 6.92 -20.62
N ARG A 488 -5.10 6.59 -19.46
CA ARG A 488 -5.39 5.31 -18.79
C ARG A 488 -6.86 5.22 -18.40
N SER A 489 -7.43 6.28 -17.86
CA SER A 489 -8.85 6.37 -17.53
C SER A 489 -9.72 6.20 -18.77
N ALA A 490 -9.36 6.84 -19.89
CA ALA A 490 -10.06 6.73 -21.17
C ALA A 490 -10.08 5.29 -21.71
N LEU A 491 -8.95 4.57 -21.63
CA LEU A 491 -8.85 3.18 -22.09
C LEU A 491 -9.66 2.22 -21.20
N ILE A 492 -9.69 2.45 -19.89
CA ILE A 492 -10.49 1.65 -18.96
C ILE A 492 -11.99 1.89 -19.21
N ASP A 493 -12.40 3.15 -19.40
CA ASP A 493 -13.78 3.49 -19.71
C ASP A 493 -14.20 2.92 -21.07
N GLU A 494 -13.34 2.98 -22.08
CA GLU A 494 -13.59 2.34 -23.40
C GLU A 494 -13.78 0.83 -23.26
N PHE A 495 -12.94 0.15 -22.46
CA PHE A 495 -13.10 -1.27 -22.18
C PHE A 495 -14.38 -1.56 -21.41
N ARG A 496 -14.73 -0.74 -20.41
CA ARG A 496 -15.96 -0.93 -19.63
C ARG A 496 -17.21 -0.76 -20.48
N ASP A 497 -17.27 0.29 -21.29
CA ASP A 497 -18.52 0.75 -21.90
C ASP A 497 -18.70 0.25 -23.33
N ARG A 498 -17.63 0.03 -24.10
CA ARG A 498 -17.70 -0.24 -25.55
C ARG A 498 -16.97 -1.51 -25.99
N ALA A 499 -15.70 -1.66 -25.64
CA ALA A 499 -14.92 -2.80 -26.10
C ALA A 499 -15.23 -4.08 -25.33
N SER A 500 -15.10 -5.24 -25.97
CA SER A 500 -15.31 -6.55 -25.35
C SER A 500 -14.01 -7.20 -24.90
N ILE A 501 -12.88 -6.82 -25.48
CA ILE A 501 -11.56 -7.41 -25.23
C ILE A 501 -10.56 -6.31 -24.88
N MET A 502 -9.81 -6.53 -23.82
CA MET A 502 -8.61 -5.75 -23.50
C MET A 502 -7.39 -6.66 -23.58
N ILE A 503 -6.40 -6.27 -24.38
CA ILE A 503 -5.10 -6.95 -24.44
C ILE A 503 -4.11 -6.07 -23.66
N ALA A 504 -3.60 -6.57 -22.56
CA ALA A 504 -2.75 -5.82 -21.63
C ALA A 504 -1.36 -6.43 -21.51
N THR A 505 -0.33 -5.58 -21.49
CA THR A 505 1.00 -5.98 -21.00
C THR A 505 1.00 -5.96 -19.47
N GLU A 506 1.93 -6.66 -18.85
CA GLU A 506 2.01 -6.79 -17.39
C GLU A 506 2.20 -5.43 -16.71
N ALA A 507 3.17 -4.67 -17.19
CA ALA A 507 3.48 -3.32 -16.68
C ALA A 507 2.29 -2.34 -16.77
N ALA A 508 1.42 -2.49 -17.76
CA ALA A 508 0.26 -1.63 -17.93
C ALA A 508 -0.89 -1.98 -17.00
N ALA A 509 -1.12 -3.28 -16.81
CA ALA A 509 -2.26 -3.76 -16.02
C ALA A 509 -2.04 -3.66 -14.52
N GLU A 510 -0.83 -3.40 -14.06
CA GLU A 510 -0.59 -3.10 -12.67
C GLU A 510 -1.36 -1.87 -12.21
N GLY A 511 -1.98 -2.01 -11.06
CA GLY A 511 -2.70 -0.90 -10.46
C GLY A 511 -4.09 -0.60 -11.01
N VAL A 512 -4.59 -1.35 -11.98
CA VAL A 512 -5.92 -1.13 -12.59
C VAL A 512 -6.99 -1.94 -11.88
N ASN A 513 -8.16 -1.33 -11.70
CA ASN A 513 -9.35 -2.00 -11.18
C ASN A 513 -10.30 -2.36 -12.34
N LEU A 514 -10.42 -3.66 -12.62
CA LEU A 514 -11.23 -4.22 -13.71
C LEU A 514 -12.30 -5.18 -13.17
N GLN A 515 -12.91 -4.88 -12.03
CA GLN A 515 -13.96 -5.71 -11.38
C GLN A 515 -15.17 -5.98 -12.27
N PHE A 516 -15.44 -5.12 -13.25
CA PHE A 516 -16.55 -5.33 -14.21
C PHE A 516 -16.25 -6.44 -15.23
N CYS A 517 -15.00 -6.92 -15.29
CA CYS A 517 -14.57 -8.04 -16.11
C CYS A 517 -14.50 -9.32 -15.27
N SER A 518 -15.12 -10.40 -15.74
CA SER A 518 -15.15 -11.71 -15.08
C SER A 518 -14.35 -12.78 -15.81
N GLN A 519 -13.47 -12.41 -16.75
CA GLN A 519 -12.63 -13.35 -17.50
C GLN A 519 -11.21 -12.82 -17.62
N VAL A 520 -10.27 -13.63 -17.19
CA VAL A 520 -8.82 -13.40 -17.31
C VAL A 520 -8.22 -14.49 -18.17
N ILE A 521 -7.52 -14.12 -19.22
CA ILE A 521 -6.82 -15.03 -20.11
C ILE A 521 -5.32 -14.77 -19.98
N ASN A 522 -4.58 -15.71 -19.42
CA ASN A 522 -3.13 -15.68 -19.42
C ASN A 522 -2.64 -16.27 -20.74
N TYR A 523 -2.53 -15.43 -21.77
CA TYR A 523 -1.97 -15.85 -23.06
C TYR A 523 -0.54 -16.32 -22.85
N ASP A 524 0.27 -15.56 -22.13
CA ASP A 524 1.54 -15.99 -21.60
C ASP A 524 1.40 -16.29 -20.12
N LEU A 525 1.70 -17.51 -19.72
CA LEU A 525 1.65 -17.92 -18.33
C LEU A 525 2.97 -17.52 -17.65
N PRO A 526 2.94 -16.60 -16.68
CA PRO A 526 4.14 -16.26 -15.93
C PRO A 526 4.64 -17.47 -15.12
N TRP A 527 5.94 -17.61 -15.03
CA TRP A 527 6.53 -18.62 -14.14
C TRP A 527 6.45 -18.20 -12.67
N ASN A 528 6.32 -16.90 -12.40
CA ASN A 528 6.14 -16.35 -11.07
C ASN A 528 4.69 -16.46 -10.59
N PRO A 529 4.40 -17.26 -9.55
CA PRO A 529 3.03 -17.43 -9.04
C PRO A 529 2.44 -16.15 -8.44
N GLN A 530 3.24 -15.24 -7.90
CA GLN A 530 2.77 -13.97 -7.36
C GLN A 530 2.20 -13.07 -8.48
N ARG A 531 2.81 -13.06 -9.65
CA ARG A 531 2.31 -12.33 -10.82
C ARG A 531 0.96 -12.86 -11.30
N ILE A 532 0.78 -14.16 -11.29
CA ILE A 532 -0.51 -14.78 -11.62
C ILE A 532 -1.58 -14.29 -10.66
N GLU A 533 -1.31 -14.29 -9.35
CA GLU A 533 -2.23 -13.76 -8.34
C GLU A 533 -2.53 -12.26 -8.56
N GLN A 534 -1.53 -11.49 -8.90
CA GLN A 534 -1.72 -10.06 -9.23
C GLN A 534 -2.60 -9.88 -10.46
N ARG A 535 -2.40 -10.65 -11.55
CA ARG A 535 -3.23 -10.62 -12.77
C ARG A 535 -4.69 -10.97 -12.47
N ILE A 536 -4.93 -12.08 -11.79
CA ILE A 536 -6.27 -12.50 -11.39
C ILE A 536 -6.90 -11.46 -10.46
N GLY A 537 -6.12 -10.93 -9.54
CA GLY A 537 -6.52 -9.88 -8.60
C GLY A 537 -6.98 -8.57 -9.25
N ARG A 538 -6.77 -8.34 -10.56
CA ARG A 538 -7.34 -7.18 -11.27
C ARG A 538 -8.85 -7.30 -11.45
N CYS A 539 -9.35 -8.51 -11.64
CA CYS A 539 -10.77 -8.82 -11.82
C CYS A 539 -11.39 -9.42 -10.55
N HIS A 540 -10.66 -10.29 -9.85
CA HIS A 540 -11.12 -11.01 -8.66
C HIS A 540 -10.80 -10.23 -7.39
N ARG A 541 -11.62 -9.25 -7.09
CA ARG A 541 -11.51 -8.35 -5.92
C ARG A 541 -12.85 -8.19 -5.22
N TYR A 542 -12.83 -7.58 -4.03
CA TYR A 542 -14.04 -7.09 -3.37
C TYR A 542 -14.88 -6.24 -4.33
N GLY A 543 -16.17 -6.57 -4.44
CA GLY A 543 -17.11 -5.91 -5.37
C GLY A 543 -17.28 -6.62 -6.72
N GLN A 544 -16.55 -7.71 -6.99
CA GLN A 544 -16.85 -8.62 -8.10
C GLN A 544 -18.15 -9.36 -7.82
N THR A 545 -19.08 -9.34 -8.79
CA THR A 545 -20.43 -9.93 -8.64
C THR A 545 -20.57 -11.31 -9.26
N HIS A 546 -19.62 -11.71 -10.11
CA HIS A 546 -19.62 -12.97 -10.83
C HIS A 546 -18.35 -13.77 -10.57
N ASP A 547 -18.42 -15.09 -10.70
CA ASP A 547 -17.22 -15.94 -10.67
C ASP A 547 -16.25 -15.51 -11.76
N VAL A 548 -14.95 -15.58 -11.50
CA VAL A 548 -13.93 -15.19 -12.45
C VAL A 548 -13.39 -16.41 -13.17
N ILE A 549 -13.54 -16.42 -14.50
CA ILE A 549 -13.00 -17.45 -15.37
C ILE A 549 -11.53 -17.16 -15.63
N VAL A 550 -10.65 -18.08 -15.31
CA VAL A 550 -9.20 -17.95 -15.54
C VAL A 550 -8.78 -18.97 -16.59
N ILE A 551 -8.39 -18.51 -17.77
CA ILE A 551 -7.96 -19.37 -18.88
C ILE A 551 -6.44 -19.31 -19.02
N ASN A 552 -5.80 -20.49 -18.97
CA ASN A 552 -4.36 -20.63 -19.12
C ASN A 552 -4.07 -21.50 -20.35
N PHE A 553 -3.07 -21.10 -21.16
CA PHE A 553 -2.62 -21.87 -22.30
C PHE A 553 -1.59 -22.91 -21.89
N LEU A 554 -1.67 -24.09 -22.50
CA LEU A 554 -0.78 -25.21 -22.25
C LEU A 554 -0.23 -25.77 -23.58
N ASN A 555 1.09 -25.70 -23.74
CA ASN A 555 1.75 -26.32 -24.87
C ASN A 555 1.91 -27.83 -24.65
N GLU A 556 1.23 -28.65 -25.43
CA GLU A 556 1.26 -30.13 -25.31
C GLU A 556 2.58 -30.77 -25.78
N ARG A 557 3.42 -30.03 -26.51
CA ARG A 557 4.72 -30.52 -26.99
C ARG A 557 5.92 -30.04 -26.15
N ASN A 558 5.66 -29.31 -25.05
CA ASN A 558 6.71 -28.80 -24.17
C ASN A 558 6.56 -29.40 -22.77
N ASP A 559 7.39 -30.36 -22.43
CA ASP A 559 7.35 -31.05 -21.14
C ASP A 559 7.61 -30.11 -19.96
N ALA A 560 8.46 -29.11 -20.11
CA ALA A 560 8.76 -28.14 -19.08
C ALA A 560 7.57 -27.21 -18.80
N ASP A 561 6.88 -26.73 -19.84
CA ASP A 561 5.65 -25.93 -19.68
C ASP A 561 4.54 -26.72 -18.98
N GLN A 562 4.41 -28.02 -19.32
CA GLN A 562 3.45 -28.92 -18.66
C GLN A 562 3.77 -29.07 -17.16
N ARG A 563 5.05 -29.25 -16.82
CA ARG A 563 5.50 -29.37 -15.42
C ARG A 563 5.28 -28.08 -14.62
N VAL A 564 5.62 -26.91 -15.18
CA VAL A 564 5.35 -25.62 -14.56
C VAL A 564 3.85 -25.42 -14.34
N HIS A 565 3.01 -25.72 -15.35
CA HIS A 565 1.57 -25.61 -15.23
C HIS A 565 1.00 -26.54 -14.14
N ALA A 566 1.49 -27.80 -14.08
CA ALA A 566 1.10 -28.75 -13.05
C ALA A 566 1.48 -28.24 -11.64
N LEU A 567 2.68 -27.71 -11.45
CA LEU A 567 3.13 -27.09 -10.20
C LEU A 567 2.21 -25.95 -9.76
N LEU A 568 1.90 -25.04 -10.69
CA LEU A 568 1.04 -23.89 -10.42
C LEU A 568 -0.40 -24.28 -10.09
N THR A 569 -0.91 -25.34 -10.75
CA THR A 569 -2.30 -25.80 -10.59
C THR A 569 -2.48 -26.70 -9.37
N GLU A 570 -1.62 -27.72 -9.23
CA GLU A 570 -1.80 -28.80 -8.24
C GLU A 570 -1.19 -28.44 -6.88
N LYS A 571 0.00 -27.82 -6.88
CA LYS A 571 0.71 -27.51 -5.64
C LYS A 571 0.34 -26.17 -5.07
N PHE A 572 0.28 -25.14 -5.91
CA PHE A 572 -0.06 -23.79 -5.45
C PHE A 572 -1.56 -23.51 -5.48
N ASN A 573 -2.38 -24.37 -6.13
CA ASN A 573 -3.83 -24.21 -6.26
C ASN A 573 -4.26 -22.77 -6.67
N LEU A 574 -3.47 -22.15 -7.55
CA LEU A 574 -3.59 -20.74 -7.89
C LEU A 574 -4.90 -20.38 -8.61
N PHE A 575 -5.45 -21.33 -9.34
CA PHE A 575 -6.50 -21.04 -10.32
C PHE A 575 -7.90 -21.40 -9.85
N ASN A 576 -8.05 -22.14 -8.75
CA ASN A 576 -9.34 -22.63 -8.27
C ASN A 576 -9.72 -22.10 -6.89
N GLY A 577 -11.01 -22.08 -6.60
CA GLY A 577 -11.56 -21.74 -5.31
C GLY A 577 -11.84 -20.25 -5.10
N VAL A 578 -12.11 -19.85 -3.87
CA VAL A 578 -12.45 -18.46 -3.54
C VAL A 578 -11.23 -17.55 -3.53
N PHE A 579 -10.06 -18.07 -3.18
CA PHE A 579 -8.87 -17.27 -2.93
C PHE A 579 -7.61 -17.69 -3.70
N GLY A 580 -7.66 -18.79 -4.48
CA GLY A 580 -6.44 -19.32 -5.11
C GLY A 580 -5.43 -19.81 -4.07
N ALA A 581 -4.14 -19.64 -4.32
CA ALA A 581 -3.09 -19.94 -3.36
C ALA A 581 -3.21 -19.05 -2.11
N SER A 582 -3.05 -19.62 -0.92
CA SER A 582 -2.92 -18.81 0.29
C SER A 582 -1.60 -18.01 0.24
N ASP A 583 -1.59 -16.83 0.83
CA ASP A 583 -0.35 -16.06 0.98
C ASP A 583 0.74 -16.88 1.71
N ASP A 584 0.33 -17.93 2.44
CA ASP A 584 1.21 -18.88 3.11
C ASP A 584 1.97 -19.77 2.12
N VAL A 585 1.31 -20.25 1.07
CA VAL A 585 1.94 -21.04 0.00
C VAL A 585 2.83 -20.15 -0.87
N LEU A 586 2.36 -18.94 -1.22
CA LEU A 586 3.15 -17.97 -1.97
C LEU A 586 4.37 -17.47 -1.18
N GLY A 587 4.23 -17.33 0.13
CA GLY A 587 5.31 -16.93 1.03
C GLY A 587 6.35 -18.03 1.31
N SER A 588 6.09 -19.29 0.96
CA SER A 588 7.09 -20.36 1.06
C SER A 588 8.09 -20.35 -0.10
N ILE A 589 7.80 -19.62 -1.16
CA ILE A 589 8.71 -19.40 -2.30
C ILE A 589 9.63 -18.23 -1.94
N GLU A 590 10.95 -18.43 -2.02
CA GLU A 590 11.97 -17.46 -1.56
C GLU A 590 11.78 -16.07 -2.15
N SER A 591 11.73 -15.96 -3.47
CA SER A 591 11.12 -14.84 -4.20
C SER A 591 10.51 -15.41 -5.48
N GLY A 592 9.52 -14.73 -6.04
CA GLY A 592 8.99 -15.14 -7.34
C GLY A 592 10.08 -15.12 -8.42
N VAL A 593 11.07 -14.23 -8.29
CA VAL A 593 12.25 -14.15 -9.17
C VAL A 593 13.22 -15.31 -8.96
N ASP A 594 13.47 -15.72 -7.71
CA ASP A 594 14.30 -16.90 -7.44
C ASP A 594 13.68 -18.18 -7.99
N PHE A 595 12.37 -18.30 -7.93
CA PHE A 595 11.63 -19.39 -8.56
C PHE A 595 11.79 -19.37 -10.10
N GLU A 596 11.68 -18.20 -10.74
CA GLU A 596 11.94 -18.03 -12.16
C GLU A 596 13.39 -18.38 -12.52
N LYS A 597 14.38 -17.99 -11.71
CA LYS A 597 15.80 -18.34 -11.87
C LYS A 597 16.01 -19.86 -11.85
N ARG A 598 15.37 -20.55 -10.91
CA ARG A 598 15.44 -22.02 -10.81
C ARG A 598 14.82 -22.70 -12.02
N ILE A 599 13.67 -22.25 -12.48
CA ILE A 599 13.06 -22.76 -13.72
C ILE A 599 13.98 -22.50 -14.90
N LEU A 600 14.55 -21.29 -15.02
CA LEU A 600 15.49 -20.97 -16.08
C LEU A 600 16.72 -21.87 -16.06
N ALA A 601 17.29 -22.16 -14.87
CA ALA A 601 18.41 -23.06 -14.71
C ALA A 601 18.07 -24.48 -15.23
N ILE A 602 16.88 -25.00 -14.90
CA ILE A 602 16.41 -26.30 -15.44
C ILE A 602 16.37 -26.25 -16.97
N TYR A 603 15.84 -25.19 -17.57
CA TYR A 603 15.83 -25.05 -19.04
C TYR A 603 17.22 -24.90 -19.67
N GLN A 604 18.21 -24.38 -18.95
CA GLN A 604 19.58 -24.20 -19.45
C GLN A 604 20.41 -25.46 -19.27
N ASP A 605 20.29 -26.15 -18.13
CA ASP A 605 21.17 -27.27 -17.76
C ASP A 605 20.68 -28.61 -18.26
N CYS A 606 19.35 -28.82 -18.32
CA CYS A 606 18.75 -30.09 -18.75
C CYS A 606 18.54 -30.12 -20.26
N ARG A 607 18.94 -31.25 -20.88
CA ARG A 607 18.92 -31.43 -22.36
C ARG A 607 17.93 -32.49 -22.82
N THR A 608 17.50 -33.35 -21.92
CA THR A 608 16.60 -34.47 -22.25
C THR A 608 15.32 -34.36 -21.41
N PRO A 609 14.17 -34.89 -21.90
CA PRO A 609 12.93 -34.92 -21.13
C PRO A 609 13.07 -35.58 -19.74
N ASP A 610 13.91 -36.62 -19.65
CA ASP A 610 14.16 -37.32 -18.38
C ASP A 610 14.97 -36.47 -17.39
N GLU A 611 15.96 -35.71 -17.87
CA GLU A 611 16.69 -34.76 -17.03
C GLU A 611 15.77 -33.62 -16.53
N ILE A 612 14.93 -33.09 -17.42
CA ILE A 612 13.94 -32.08 -17.08
C ILE A 612 12.98 -32.61 -16.01
N ALA A 613 12.42 -33.81 -16.20
CA ALA A 613 11.53 -34.44 -15.25
C ALA A 613 12.20 -34.60 -13.87
N THR A 614 13.43 -35.12 -13.85
CA THR A 614 14.19 -35.35 -12.61
C THR A 614 14.49 -34.04 -11.89
N ALA A 615 14.85 -32.97 -12.60
CA ALA A 615 15.12 -31.65 -12.02
C ALA A 615 13.87 -31.01 -11.45
N PHE A 616 12.72 -31.10 -12.12
CA PHE A 616 11.44 -30.64 -11.60
C PHE A 616 10.95 -31.45 -10.39
N ASP A 617 11.14 -32.78 -10.40
CA ASP A 617 10.81 -33.64 -9.27
C ASP A 617 11.66 -33.27 -8.03
N ALA A 618 12.95 -32.96 -8.22
CA ALA A 618 13.84 -32.48 -7.17
C ALA A 618 13.39 -31.12 -6.64
N LEU A 619 13.07 -30.17 -7.53
CA LEU A 619 12.52 -28.85 -7.16
C LEU A 619 11.22 -29.00 -6.37
N GLN A 620 10.34 -29.89 -6.80
CA GLN A 620 9.09 -30.17 -6.13
C GLN A 620 9.29 -30.77 -4.73
N ALA A 621 10.21 -31.74 -4.58
CA ALA A 621 10.54 -32.34 -3.29
C ALA A 621 11.10 -31.30 -2.30
N GLU A 622 11.96 -30.40 -2.77
CA GLU A 622 12.52 -29.31 -1.96
C GLU A 622 11.41 -28.33 -1.51
N LEU A 623 10.52 -27.93 -2.41
CA LEU A 623 9.37 -27.08 -2.08
C LEU A 623 8.42 -27.78 -1.08
N ASP A 624 8.16 -29.09 -1.24
CA ASP A 624 7.35 -29.86 -0.30
C ASP A 624 7.98 -29.92 1.11
N GLU A 625 9.30 -30.02 1.20
CA GLU A 625 10.02 -29.98 2.47
C GLU A 625 9.96 -28.60 3.12
N GLN A 626 10.16 -27.55 2.33
CA GLN A 626 10.07 -26.16 2.81
C GLN A 626 8.65 -25.80 3.29
N ILE A 627 7.61 -26.25 2.56
CA ILE A 627 6.21 -26.02 2.95
C ILE A 627 5.85 -26.79 4.21
N LYS A 628 6.36 -28.02 4.40
CA LYS A 628 5.97 -28.90 5.51
C LYS A 628 6.74 -28.70 6.82
N SER A 629 8.03 -28.31 6.80
CA SER A 629 8.89 -28.67 7.93
C SER A 629 9.26 -27.59 8.95
N ARG A 630 9.15 -26.29 8.67
CA ARG A 630 9.69 -25.26 9.58
C ARG A 630 8.85 -23.99 9.82
N MET A 631 8.06 -23.60 8.89
CA MET A 631 7.38 -22.29 8.96
C MET A 631 5.93 -22.40 9.46
N ASP A 632 5.23 -23.50 9.18
CA ASP A 632 3.81 -23.64 9.52
C ASP A 632 3.54 -23.51 11.02
N ASP A 633 4.32 -24.18 11.87
CA ASP A 633 4.11 -24.13 13.31
C ASP A 633 4.52 -22.79 13.92
N THR A 634 5.62 -22.21 13.45
CA THR A 634 6.11 -20.91 13.94
C THR A 634 5.20 -19.78 13.44
N ARG A 635 4.77 -19.85 12.20
CA ARG A 635 3.93 -18.87 11.56
C ARG A 635 2.49 -18.91 12.10
N LYS A 636 1.90 -20.09 12.25
CA LYS A 636 0.63 -20.29 12.93
C LYS A 636 0.64 -19.79 14.36
N ALA A 637 1.70 -20.12 15.11
CA ALA A 637 1.84 -19.65 16.48
C ALA A 637 1.97 -18.13 16.58
N LEU A 638 2.60 -17.46 15.62
CA LEU A 638 2.83 -16.01 15.66
C LEU A 638 1.68 -15.19 15.05
N LEU A 639 0.99 -15.69 14.01
CA LEU A 639 0.12 -14.88 13.17
C LEU A 639 -1.35 -15.33 13.12
N GLU A 640 -1.71 -16.57 13.49
CA GLU A 640 -3.05 -17.12 13.22
C GLU A 640 -4.01 -17.20 14.42
N HIS A 641 -3.58 -16.95 15.65
CA HIS A 641 -4.50 -16.98 16.79
C HIS A 641 -5.08 -15.59 17.07
N PHE A 642 -6.32 -15.38 16.62
CA PHE A 642 -7.15 -14.25 16.98
C PHE A 642 -8.42 -14.72 17.70
N ASP A 643 -8.82 -13.92 18.70
CA ASP A 643 -9.93 -14.10 19.63
C ASP A 643 -11.28 -14.16 18.91
N GLU A 644 -12.18 -15.08 19.28
CA GLU A 644 -13.56 -15.17 18.76
C GLU A 644 -14.41 -13.90 19.03
N ASP A 645 -14.02 -13.10 20.00
CA ASP A 645 -14.68 -11.82 20.34
C ASP A 645 -14.44 -10.66 19.34
N VAL A 646 -13.54 -10.85 18.36
CA VAL A 646 -13.19 -9.79 17.37
C VAL A 646 -14.40 -9.41 16.52
N HIS A 647 -15.21 -10.40 16.10
CA HIS A 647 -16.35 -10.15 15.20
C HIS A 647 -17.45 -9.29 15.85
N ALA A 648 -17.76 -9.53 17.12
CA ALA A 648 -18.74 -8.72 17.84
C ALA A 648 -18.24 -7.28 18.02
N ARG A 649 -16.97 -7.09 18.34
CA ARG A 649 -16.33 -5.77 18.46
C ARG A 649 -16.28 -5.02 17.12
N LEU A 650 -16.00 -5.72 16.03
CA LEU A 650 -15.94 -5.14 14.68
C LEU A 650 -17.32 -4.62 14.23
N ARG A 651 -18.40 -5.40 14.45
CA ARG A 651 -19.78 -4.98 14.14
C ARG A 651 -20.18 -3.75 14.94
N LEU A 652 -19.91 -3.76 16.24
CA LEU A 652 -20.26 -2.62 17.13
C LEU A 652 -19.51 -1.33 16.70
N ARG A 653 -18.23 -1.46 16.34
CA ARG A 653 -17.43 -0.31 15.85
C ARG A 653 -17.94 0.22 14.52
N LEU A 654 -18.36 -0.65 13.61
CA LEU A 654 -18.93 -0.24 12.33
C LEU A 654 -20.27 0.50 12.50
N GLU A 655 -21.15 -0.01 13.41
CA GLU A 655 -22.42 0.64 13.72
C GLU A 655 -22.19 2.02 14.35
N ASN A 656 -21.29 2.12 15.33
CA ASN A 656 -20.93 3.38 15.96
C ASN A 656 -20.33 4.36 14.93
N ALA A 657 -19.45 3.90 14.05
CA ALA A 657 -18.87 4.73 12.99
C ALA A 657 -19.93 5.26 12.02
N ARG A 658 -20.92 4.44 11.64
CA ARG A 658 -22.04 4.85 10.77
C ARG A 658 -22.91 5.92 11.43
N GLN A 659 -23.31 5.72 12.68
CA GLN A 659 -24.11 6.71 13.41
C GLN A 659 -23.39 8.05 13.57
N GLN A 660 -22.08 8.01 13.81
CA GLN A 660 -21.27 9.23 13.90
C GLN A 660 -21.15 9.93 12.54
N LEU A 661 -21.00 9.17 11.43
CA LEU A 661 -20.94 9.73 10.09
C LEU A 661 -22.24 10.44 9.69
N ASP A 662 -23.40 9.86 10.01
CA ASP A 662 -24.70 10.48 9.73
C ASP A 662 -24.84 11.79 10.51
N ARG A 663 -24.47 11.80 11.79
CA ARG A 663 -24.48 13.01 12.63
C ARG A 663 -23.51 14.10 12.10
N PHE A 664 -22.31 13.67 11.70
CA PHE A 664 -21.28 14.55 11.15
C PHE A 664 -21.72 15.17 9.83
N GLY A 665 -22.31 14.37 8.94
CA GLY A 665 -22.85 14.81 7.66
C GLY A 665 -23.97 15.82 7.80
N CYS A 666 -24.93 15.57 8.70
CA CYS A 666 -26.01 16.54 9.00
C CYS A 666 -25.46 17.86 9.56
N ALA A 667 -24.52 17.79 10.51
CA ALA A 667 -23.91 18.97 11.09
C ALA A 667 -23.15 19.81 10.06
N PHE A 668 -22.42 19.16 9.16
CA PHE A 668 -21.70 19.85 8.09
C PHE A 668 -22.64 20.46 7.04
N TRP A 669 -23.74 19.76 6.72
CA TRP A 669 -24.78 20.29 5.82
C TRP A 669 -25.44 21.54 6.43
N ASP A 670 -25.94 21.46 7.66
CA ASP A 670 -26.59 22.59 8.34
C ASP A 670 -25.63 23.80 8.43
N LEU A 671 -24.35 23.57 8.72
CA LEU A 671 -23.33 24.61 8.74
C LEU A 671 -23.13 25.25 7.36
N THR A 672 -23.11 24.44 6.31
CA THR A 672 -22.94 24.91 4.92
C THR A 672 -24.13 25.75 4.49
N GLU A 673 -25.34 25.30 4.80
CA GLU A 673 -26.57 26.03 4.53
C GLU A 673 -26.56 27.40 5.23
N PHE A 674 -26.17 27.42 6.51
CA PHE A 674 -26.07 28.66 7.28
C PHE A 674 -25.07 29.66 6.68
N VAL A 675 -23.89 29.20 6.26
CA VAL A 675 -22.82 30.09 5.76
C VAL A 675 -23.08 30.53 4.32
N LEU A 676 -23.71 29.70 3.49
CA LEU A 676 -23.92 29.97 2.06
C LEU A 676 -25.37 30.36 1.71
N GLN A 677 -26.25 30.60 2.67
CA GLN A 677 -27.68 30.92 2.47
C GLN A 677 -27.93 31.99 1.41
N ASP A 678 -27.07 33.01 1.31
CA ASP A 678 -27.19 34.12 0.35
C ASP A 678 -26.42 33.86 -0.95
N ARG A 679 -25.71 32.71 -1.09
CA ARG A 679 -24.81 32.42 -2.21
C ARG A 679 -25.11 31.11 -2.94
N ALA A 680 -26.03 30.31 -2.41
CA ALA A 680 -26.37 29.01 -2.95
C ALA A 680 -27.86 28.69 -2.77
N SER A 681 -28.39 27.84 -3.66
CA SER A 681 -29.73 27.25 -3.53
C SER A 681 -29.61 25.79 -3.16
N PHE A 682 -30.33 25.35 -2.14
CA PHE A 682 -30.17 24.03 -1.52
C PHE A 682 -31.33 23.09 -1.85
N ASP A 683 -31.03 21.82 -2.11
CA ASP A 683 -31.97 20.70 -2.18
C ASP A 683 -31.64 19.68 -1.07
N GLU A 684 -32.38 19.77 0.05
CA GLU A 684 -32.17 18.91 1.23
C GLU A 684 -32.41 17.41 0.93
N LYS A 685 -33.31 17.09 -0.02
CA LYS A 685 -33.63 15.68 -0.34
C LYS A 685 -32.52 15.02 -1.14
N ALA A 686 -31.94 15.75 -2.07
CA ALA A 686 -30.83 15.28 -2.89
C ALA A 686 -29.47 15.52 -2.23
N LEU A 687 -29.39 16.28 -1.15
CA LEU A 687 -28.14 16.76 -0.52
C LEU A 687 -27.23 17.45 -1.53
N THR A 688 -27.83 18.26 -2.41
CA THR A 688 -27.14 19.04 -3.42
C THR A 688 -27.42 20.54 -3.26
N PHE A 689 -26.48 21.35 -3.70
CA PHE A 689 -26.71 22.80 -3.78
C PHE A 689 -26.03 23.40 -5.00
N ASP A 690 -26.65 24.44 -5.57
CA ASP A 690 -26.13 25.20 -6.70
C ASP A 690 -25.46 26.47 -6.19
N LEU A 691 -24.11 26.53 -6.23
CA LEU A 691 -23.35 27.70 -5.80
C LEU A 691 -23.38 28.76 -6.90
N THR A 692 -23.98 29.90 -6.61
CA THR A 692 -24.14 31.02 -7.56
C THR A 692 -23.04 32.07 -7.44
N ALA A 693 -22.51 32.28 -6.21
CA ALA A 693 -21.47 33.25 -5.90
C ALA A 693 -20.34 32.60 -5.07
N PRO A 694 -19.23 32.16 -5.72
CA PRO A 694 -18.11 31.56 -5.01
C PRO A 694 -17.48 32.49 -3.97
N PRO A 695 -17.11 32.01 -2.77
CA PRO A 695 -16.48 32.84 -1.74
C PRO A 695 -14.99 33.13 -2.00
N GLY A 696 -14.36 32.53 -3.01
CA GLY A 696 -12.94 32.71 -3.31
C GLY A 696 -12.56 32.26 -4.74
N PRO A 697 -11.38 32.68 -5.24
CA PRO A 697 -10.98 32.44 -6.63
C PRO A 697 -10.67 30.97 -6.97
N ALA A 698 -10.37 30.14 -5.96
CA ALA A 698 -10.12 28.72 -6.14
C ALA A 698 -11.38 27.85 -6.11
N ILE A 699 -12.56 28.48 -5.96
CA ILE A 699 -13.84 27.80 -5.79
C ILE A 699 -14.68 28.03 -7.05
N HIS A 700 -15.11 26.95 -7.70
CA HIS A 700 -15.87 27.03 -8.94
C HIS A 700 -17.37 27.23 -8.66
N LYS A 701 -18.02 28.01 -9.54
CA LYS A 701 -19.47 28.11 -9.62
C LYS A 701 -20.02 26.81 -10.19
N GLY A 702 -21.15 26.30 -9.63
CA GLY A 702 -21.77 25.08 -10.14
C GLY A 702 -22.51 24.32 -9.07
N ARG A 703 -22.91 23.11 -9.41
CA ARG A 703 -23.65 22.22 -8.54
C ARG A 703 -22.72 21.35 -7.70
N TYR A 704 -22.93 21.34 -6.39
CA TYR A 704 -22.20 20.59 -5.41
C TYR A 704 -23.06 19.50 -4.79
N HIS A 705 -22.51 18.35 -4.55
CA HIS A 705 -23.18 17.22 -3.92
C HIS A 705 -22.44 16.77 -2.66
N LEU A 706 -23.13 16.84 -1.52
CA LEU A 706 -22.66 16.22 -0.29
C LEU A 706 -22.91 14.73 -0.38
N ILE A 707 -21.88 13.92 -0.54
CA ILE A 707 -22.04 12.46 -0.51
C ILE A 707 -22.27 12.03 0.94
N SER A 708 -23.54 12.02 1.34
CA SER A 708 -23.98 11.25 2.48
C SER A 708 -24.27 9.82 1.96
N ARG A 709 -23.82 8.82 2.67
CA ARG A 709 -24.08 7.42 2.30
C ARG A 709 -25.53 7.09 2.63
N ASN A 710 -26.41 7.16 1.66
CA ASN A 710 -27.68 6.48 1.76
C ASN A 710 -27.46 4.97 1.74
N ALA A 711 -28.33 4.23 2.44
CA ALA A 711 -28.31 2.79 2.71
C ALA A 711 -28.13 1.84 1.49
N ALA A 712 -27.91 2.33 0.28
CA ALA A 712 -27.83 1.56 -0.95
C ALA A 712 -26.46 1.61 -1.66
N GLY A 713 -25.45 2.36 -1.17
CA GLY A 713 -24.11 2.34 -1.80
C GLY A 713 -24.04 2.71 -3.28
N GLN A 714 -25.12 3.17 -3.89
CA GLN A 714 -25.18 3.48 -5.31
C GLN A 714 -24.94 4.98 -5.52
N ARG A 715 -23.88 5.31 -6.25
CA ARG A 715 -23.82 6.58 -6.98
C ARG A 715 -25.05 6.66 -7.88
N PRO A 716 -25.73 7.80 -7.97
CA PRO A 716 -26.73 7.98 -9.03
C PRO A 716 -26.06 7.72 -10.37
N ALA A 717 -26.49 6.68 -11.06
CA ALA A 717 -25.99 6.39 -12.38
C ALA A 717 -26.41 7.54 -13.32
N GLY A 718 -25.44 8.25 -13.88
CA GLY A 718 -25.66 9.07 -15.06
C GLY A 718 -25.65 10.59 -14.90
N ASP A 719 -25.15 11.20 -13.83
CA ASP A 719 -25.12 12.66 -13.75
C ASP A 719 -23.68 13.22 -13.80
N HIS A 720 -23.30 13.66 -14.99
CA HIS A 720 -22.05 14.35 -15.29
C HIS A 720 -22.25 15.85 -15.02
N GLY A 721 -21.68 16.36 -13.92
CA GLY A 721 -21.72 17.81 -13.68
C GLY A 721 -21.78 18.26 -12.21
N TYR A 722 -21.52 17.38 -11.25
CA TYR A 722 -21.47 17.74 -9.83
C TYR A 722 -20.04 17.80 -9.30
N PHE A 723 -19.77 18.83 -8.49
CA PHE A 723 -18.58 18.85 -7.64
C PHE A 723 -18.85 18.07 -6.36
N LEU A 724 -17.91 17.21 -5.97
CA LEU A 724 -17.98 16.51 -4.70
C LEU A 724 -17.73 17.50 -3.56
N TYR A 725 -18.71 17.66 -2.66
CA TYR A 725 -18.61 18.55 -1.52
C TYR A 725 -18.25 17.81 -0.24
N ARG A 726 -17.15 18.22 0.39
CA ARG A 726 -16.55 17.57 1.54
C ARG A 726 -15.84 18.57 2.43
N LEU A 727 -15.48 18.15 3.65
CA LEU A 727 -14.78 18.97 4.60
C LEU A 727 -13.42 19.45 4.08
N SER A 728 -12.68 18.57 3.42
CA SER A 728 -11.36 18.85 2.82
C SER A 728 -11.42 19.63 1.49
N HIS A 729 -12.62 19.83 0.91
CA HIS A 729 -12.77 20.64 -0.30
C HIS A 729 -12.52 22.14 0.00
N PRO A 730 -11.89 22.93 -0.89
CA PRO A 730 -11.64 24.36 -0.67
C PRO A 730 -12.89 25.17 -0.24
N LEU A 731 -14.07 24.82 -0.79
CA LEU A 731 -15.33 25.42 -0.34
C LEU A 731 -15.69 25.00 1.09
N GLY A 732 -15.48 23.72 1.47
CA GLY A 732 -15.70 23.23 2.83
C GLY A 732 -14.79 23.91 3.85
N GLU A 733 -13.50 24.03 3.53
CA GLU A 733 -12.53 24.77 4.36
C GLU A 733 -12.97 26.23 4.52
N SER A 734 -13.40 26.89 3.44
CA SER A 734 -13.89 28.27 3.49
C SER A 734 -15.15 28.44 4.38
N VAL A 735 -16.07 27.47 4.31
CA VAL A 735 -17.30 27.47 5.15
C VAL A 735 -16.92 27.35 6.64
N ILE A 736 -16.02 26.42 6.97
CA ILE A 736 -15.52 26.23 8.34
C ILE A 736 -14.82 27.50 8.85
N ASP A 737 -13.94 28.08 8.05
CA ASP A 737 -13.17 29.26 8.48
C ASP A 737 -14.08 30.50 8.67
N GLN A 738 -15.08 30.67 7.79
CA GLN A 738 -16.07 31.75 7.97
C GLN A 738 -16.91 31.57 9.24
N ALA A 739 -17.36 30.35 9.53
CA ALA A 739 -18.12 30.04 10.72
C ALA A 739 -17.29 30.24 12.01
N LYS A 740 -16.01 29.85 12.00
CA LYS A 740 -15.09 30.11 13.13
C LYS A 740 -14.84 31.60 13.36
N ALA A 741 -14.71 32.37 12.29
CA ALA A 741 -14.47 33.81 12.34
C ALA A 741 -15.73 34.62 12.71
N GLY A 742 -16.92 34.02 12.67
CA GLY A 742 -18.19 34.68 12.97
C GLY A 742 -18.18 35.35 14.33
N ALA A 743 -18.69 36.59 14.39
CA ALA A 743 -18.81 37.35 15.65
C ALA A 743 -19.89 36.72 16.55
N THR A 744 -19.55 36.50 17.81
CA THR A 744 -20.44 35.91 18.82
C THR A 744 -20.43 36.79 20.12
N PRO A 745 -21.02 38.01 20.07
CA PRO A 745 -21.11 38.84 21.24
C PRO A 745 -22.02 38.21 22.33
N VAL A 746 -22.00 38.71 23.53
CA VAL A 746 -22.88 38.20 24.60
C VAL A 746 -24.35 38.42 24.21
N ALA A 747 -25.14 37.34 24.12
CA ALA A 747 -26.56 37.38 23.73
C ALA A 747 -27.35 36.29 24.48
N GLU A 748 -28.68 36.35 24.44
CA GLU A 748 -29.57 35.31 24.94
C GLU A 748 -29.93 34.35 23.79
N LEU A 749 -29.68 33.05 23.96
CA LEU A 749 -30.17 31.99 23.08
C LEU A 749 -31.39 31.33 23.74
N ARG A 750 -32.52 31.38 23.04
CA ARG A 750 -33.75 30.69 23.45
C ARG A 750 -33.87 29.43 22.62
N PHE A 751 -33.71 28.27 23.25
CA PHE A 751 -33.81 26.96 22.66
C PHE A 751 -35.24 26.44 22.67
N ASP A 752 -35.80 26.14 21.52
CA ASP A 752 -37.17 25.64 21.34
C ASP A 752 -37.19 24.12 21.19
N ILE A 753 -37.57 23.41 22.23
CA ILE A 753 -37.66 21.96 22.25
C ILE A 753 -38.84 21.44 21.41
N SER A 754 -39.87 22.23 21.22
CA SER A 754 -41.09 21.81 20.51
C SER A 754 -40.87 21.55 19.03
N ALA A 755 -39.84 22.17 18.43
CA ALA A 755 -39.45 22.01 17.03
C ALA A 755 -38.50 20.79 16.78
N HIS A 756 -38.08 20.08 17.81
CA HIS A 756 -37.14 18.96 17.65
C HIS A 756 -37.85 17.65 17.27
N PRO A 757 -37.41 16.93 16.23
CA PRO A 757 -38.08 15.73 15.69
C PRO A 757 -38.07 14.52 16.62
N GLY A 758 -37.30 14.53 17.71
CA GLY A 758 -37.18 13.44 18.67
C GLY A 758 -37.19 13.92 20.12
N ARG A 759 -37.64 13.06 21.06
CA ARG A 759 -37.58 13.36 22.49
C ARG A 759 -36.15 13.22 23.02
N VAL A 760 -35.58 14.33 23.51
CA VAL A 760 -34.27 14.35 24.17
C VAL A 760 -34.49 14.55 25.68
N ALA A 761 -34.68 13.45 26.42
CA ALA A 761 -35.04 13.49 27.84
C ALA A 761 -34.16 14.41 28.72
N ILE A 762 -32.85 14.46 28.40
CA ILE A 762 -31.89 15.30 29.13
C ILE A 762 -32.18 16.80 28.92
N VAL A 763 -32.59 17.20 27.71
CA VAL A 763 -32.92 18.59 27.39
C VAL A 763 -34.33 18.96 27.88
N GLU A 764 -35.26 18.00 27.84
CA GLU A 764 -36.62 18.20 28.43
C GLU A 764 -36.57 18.52 29.93
N ALA A 765 -35.61 17.97 30.68
CA ALA A 765 -35.38 18.32 32.09
C ALA A 765 -34.92 19.74 32.31
N LEU A 766 -34.50 20.47 31.26
CA LEU A 766 -34.11 21.87 31.28
C LEU A 766 -35.27 22.81 30.90
N LYS A 767 -36.43 22.29 30.51
CA LYS A 767 -37.58 23.11 30.07
C LYS A 767 -37.98 24.11 31.15
N GLY A 768 -38.19 25.35 30.77
CA GLY A 768 -38.52 26.47 31.64
C GLY A 768 -37.39 26.97 32.54
N ARG A 769 -36.16 26.48 32.32
CA ARG A 769 -34.95 26.94 33.02
C ARG A 769 -34.17 27.90 32.14
N SER A 770 -33.41 28.76 32.78
CA SER A 770 -32.52 29.73 32.16
C SER A 770 -31.23 29.86 32.98
N GLY A 771 -30.20 30.43 32.39
CA GLY A 771 -28.92 30.61 33.06
C GLY A 771 -27.84 31.15 32.13
N TRP A 772 -26.60 30.93 32.49
CA TRP A 772 -25.44 31.35 31.73
C TRP A 772 -24.57 30.16 31.34
N LEU A 773 -23.96 30.26 30.17
CA LEU A 773 -23.11 29.21 29.60
C LEU A 773 -21.89 29.84 28.91
N THR A 774 -20.73 29.27 29.15
CA THR A 774 -19.52 29.59 28.39
C THR A 774 -18.99 28.36 27.66
N LEU A 775 -18.52 28.55 26.44
CA LEU A 775 -17.81 27.52 25.68
C LEU A 775 -16.32 27.89 25.59
N ARG A 776 -15.47 26.99 26.08
CA ARG A 776 -14.02 27.12 25.97
C ARG A 776 -13.42 26.04 25.10
N ARG A 777 -12.44 26.41 24.29
CA ARG A 777 -11.55 25.48 23.57
C ARG A 777 -10.29 25.29 24.39
N LEU A 778 -10.05 24.06 24.81
CA LEU A 778 -8.80 23.66 25.46
C LEU A 778 -7.94 22.92 24.42
N THR A 779 -6.72 23.38 24.19
CA THR A 779 -5.72 22.72 23.38
C THR A 779 -4.61 22.21 24.30
N VAL A 780 -4.38 20.91 24.27
CA VAL A 780 -3.32 20.22 25.01
C VAL A 780 -2.28 19.72 24.00
N THR A 781 -1.06 20.20 24.12
CA THR A 781 0.05 19.76 23.28
C THR A 781 1.01 18.94 24.14
N ALA A 782 0.84 17.61 24.05
CA ALA A 782 1.72 16.64 24.68
C ALA A 782 2.51 15.88 23.58
N PHE A 783 2.31 14.59 23.41
CA PHE A 783 2.89 13.82 22.30
C PHE A 783 2.25 14.17 20.95
N GLU A 784 0.94 14.34 20.95
CA GLU A 784 0.18 14.94 19.83
C GLU A 784 -0.64 16.12 20.37
N THR A 785 -1.26 16.88 19.48
CA THR A 785 -2.17 17.96 19.84
C THR A 785 -3.57 17.40 20.01
N GLU A 786 -4.22 17.69 21.13
CA GLU A 786 -5.59 17.31 21.44
C GLU A 786 -6.42 18.56 21.67
N GLU A 787 -7.65 18.59 21.16
CA GLU A 787 -8.56 19.71 21.30
C GLU A 787 -9.87 19.27 21.95
N TYR A 788 -10.30 20.02 22.95
CA TYR A 788 -11.52 19.76 23.69
C TYR A 788 -12.41 21.01 23.67
N LEU A 789 -13.70 20.81 23.42
CA LEU A 789 -14.73 21.85 23.53
C LEU A 789 -15.46 21.65 24.85
N LEU A 790 -15.26 22.56 25.78
CA LEU A 790 -15.74 22.47 27.15
C LEU A 790 -16.86 23.45 27.39
N PHE A 791 -18.08 22.93 27.53
CA PHE A 791 -19.22 23.71 28.01
C PHE A 791 -19.21 23.78 29.54
N SER A 792 -19.34 24.95 30.06
CA SER A 792 -19.60 25.19 31.50
C SER A 792 -20.84 26.06 31.61
N ALA A 793 -21.86 25.57 32.32
CA ALA A 793 -23.15 26.23 32.39
C ALA A 793 -23.72 26.17 33.80
N ILE A 794 -24.34 27.29 34.21
CA ILE A 794 -24.98 27.45 35.52
C ILE A 794 -26.40 27.96 35.27
N ASP A 795 -27.40 27.39 35.93
CA ASP A 795 -28.75 27.94 35.90
C ASP A 795 -28.92 29.14 36.86
N ASP A 796 -30.03 29.86 36.74
CA ASP A 796 -30.33 31.03 37.60
C ASP A 796 -30.54 30.63 39.10
N ALA A 797 -30.72 29.33 39.39
CA ALA A 797 -30.73 28.80 40.74
C ALA A 797 -29.33 28.45 41.28
N GLY A 798 -28.30 28.65 40.47
CA GLY A 798 -26.90 28.36 40.80
C GLY A 798 -26.51 26.88 40.68
N ARG A 799 -27.25 26.03 39.96
CA ARG A 799 -26.91 24.63 39.74
C ARG A 799 -26.14 24.49 38.43
N SER A 800 -25.07 23.73 38.47
CA SER A 800 -24.29 23.41 37.28
C SER A 800 -25.05 22.46 36.35
N ILE A 801 -24.83 22.60 35.03
CA ILE A 801 -25.36 21.76 33.97
C ILE A 801 -24.21 20.94 33.42
N ASP A 802 -24.41 19.64 33.24
CA ASP A 802 -23.37 18.76 32.73
C ASP A 802 -23.04 19.00 31.25
N GLN A 803 -21.83 18.58 30.85
CA GLN A 803 -21.31 18.73 29.48
C GLN A 803 -22.21 18.07 28.43
N GLU A 804 -22.79 16.90 28.73
CA GLU A 804 -23.63 16.17 27.77
C GLU A 804 -24.95 16.91 27.52
N ALA A 805 -25.57 17.44 28.57
CA ALA A 805 -26.78 18.23 28.45
C ALA A 805 -26.54 19.52 27.63
N CYS A 806 -25.44 20.21 27.87
CA CYS A 806 -25.05 21.37 27.06
C CYS A 806 -24.80 21.02 25.60
N THR A 807 -24.09 19.92 25.32
CA THR A 807 -23.85 19.45 23.94
C THR A 807 -25.15 19.13 23.21
N LYS A 808 -26.09 18.46 23.88
CA LYS A 808 -27.40 18.13 23.30
C LYS A 808 -28.29 19.37 23.13
N LEU A 809 -28.17 20.34 24.01
CA LEU A 809 -28.89 21.63 23.92
C LEU A 809 -28.48 22.38 22.64
N PHE A 810 -27.20 22.39 22.28
CA PHE A 810 -26.71 23.00 21.04
C PHE A 810 -27.16 22.29 19.76
N GLY A 811 -27.73 21.12 19.87
CA GLY A 811 -28.41 20.39 18.76
C GLY A 811 -29.89 20.78 18.60
N VAL A 812 -30.44 21.66 19.43
CA VAL A 812 -31.84 22.14 19.39
C VAL A 812 -31.92 23.50 18.67
N ALA A 813 -33.01 23.74 17.92
CA ALA A 813 -33.22 25.01 17.26
C ALA A 813 -33.24 26.16 18.29
N ALA A 814 -32.59 27.27 17.95
CA ALA A 814 -32.49 28.43 18.85
C ALA A 814 -32.71 29.76 18.12
N THR A 815 -33.22 30.76 18.87
CA THR A 815 -33.33 32.14 18.40
C THR A 815 -32.43 33.05 19.25
N VAL A 816 -31.87 34.07 18.62
CA VAL A 816 -30.96 35.02 19.27
C VAL A 816 -31.74 36.26 19.71
N HIS A 817 -31.57 36.65 20.95
CA HIS A 817 -32.15 37.83 21.53
C HIS A 817 -31.07 38.65 22.26
N ASP A 818 -31.32 39.92 22.45
CA ASP A 818 -30.43 40.77 23.25
C ASP A 818 -30.40 40.29 24.70
N ALA A 819 -29.21 40.12 25.26
CA ALA A 819 -29.04 39.74 26.67
C ALA A 819 -28.64 40.93 27.52
N ALA A 820 -29.10 40.93 28.77
CA ALA A 820 -28.52 41.80 29.81
C ALA A 820 -27.03 41.45 29.99
N ALA A 821 -26.23 42.41 30.42
CA ALA A 821 -24.83 42.17 30.74
C ALA A 821 -24.66 41.06 31.79
N LEU A 822 -23.68 40.23 31.65
CA LEU A 822 -23.35 39.14 32.59
C LEU A 822 -23.00 39.78 33.97
N PRO A 823 -23.73 39.47 35.06
CA PRO A 823 -23.41 39.96 36.39
C PRO A 823 -21.99 39.54 36.82
N PRO A 824 -21.21 40.43 37.43
CA PRO A 824 -19.82 40.14 37.81
C PRO A 824 -19.65 38.92 38.72
N ASP A 825 -20.56 38.72 39.67
CA ASP A 825 -20.55 37.57 40.59
C ASP A 825 -20.77 36.24 39.85
N LEU A 826 -21.69 36.22 38.86
CA LEU A 826 -21.95 35.06 38.03
C LEU A 826 -20.80 34.81 37.02
N ALA A 827 -20.19 35.90 36.52
CA ALA A 827 -19.00 35.79 35.69
C ALA A 827 -17.85 35.07 36.40
N THR A 828 -17.54 35.53 37.62
CA THR A 828 -16.48 34.93 38.45
C THR A 828 -16.75 33.45 38.75
N ARG A 829 -18.00 33.11 39.02
CA ARG A 829 -18.41 31.75 39.34
C ARG A 829 -18.35 30.85 38.08
N LEU A 830 -18.84 31.36 36.95
CA LEU A 830 -18.79 30.63 35.65
C LEU A 830 -17.35 30.39 35.20
N ASP A 831 -16.47 31.38 35.39
CA ASP A 831 -15.05 31.22 35.10
C ASP A 831 -14.36 30.22 36.02
N ALA A 832 -14.68 30.21 37.31
CA ALA A 832 -14.14 29.24 38.27
C ALA A 832 -14.57 27.79 37.91
N GLU A 833 -15.84 27.60 37.50
CA GLU A 833 -16.34 26.30 37.05
C GLU A 833 -15.70 25.87 35.74
N ALA A 834 -15.54 26.78 34.77
CA ALA A 834 -14.84 26.52 33.53
C ALA A 834 -13.37 26.15 33.76
N ASP A 835 -12.68 26.83 34.67
CA ASP A 835 -11.31 26.53 35.06
C ASP A 835 -11.19 25.16 35.75
N GLN A 836 -12.17 24.78 36.57
CA GLN A 836 -12.24 23.46 37.18
C GLN A 836 -12.42 22.38 36.10
N HIS A 837 -13.28 22.60 35.12
CA HIS A 837 -13.53 21.70 34.01
C HIS A 837 -12.28 21.53 33.13
N VAL A 838 -11.59 22.65 32.82
CA VAL A 838 -10.31 22.65 32.12
C VAL A 838 -9.27 21.79 32.87
N ARG A 839 -9.10 21.98 34.16
CA ARG A 839 -8.16 21.22 35.00
C ARG A 839 -8.50 19.75 35.05
N ALA A 840 -9.78 19.37 35.17
CA ALA A 840 -10.22 17.96 35.17
C ALA A 840 -9.94 17.28 33.83
N THR A 841 -10.19 17.97 32.71
CA THR A 841 -9.93 17.47 31.38
C THR A 841 -8.43 17.34 31.10
N LEU A 842 -7.64 18.34 31.53
CA LEU A 842 -6.19 18.30 31.42
C LEU A 842 -5.61 17.10 32.18
N ASN A 843 -6.04 16.89 33.45
CA ASN A 843 -5.57 15.75 34.24
C ASN A 843 -5.88 14.40 33.57
N ARG A 844 -7.06 14.26 32.97
CA ARG A 844 -7.45 13.06 32.21
C ARG A 844 -6.58 12.86 30.97
N SER A 845 -6.32 13.92 30.19
CA SER A 845 -5.41 13.86 29.03
C SER A 845 -3.99 13.50 29.46
N LEU A 846 -3.48 14.09 30.53
CA LEU A 846 -2.15 13.78 31.07
C LEU A 846 -2.05 12.33 31.55
N GLU A 847 -3.09 11.78 32.18
CA GLU A 847 -3.14 10.40 32.62
C GLU A 847 -3.10 9.43 31.42
N ALA A 848 -3.87 9.71 30.36
CA ALA A 848 -3.82 8.94 29.12
C ALA A 848 -2.43 9.02 28.45
N ASN A 849 -1.84 10.20 28.39
CA ASN A 849 -0.48 10.38 27.86
C ASN A 849 0.60 9.67 28.71
N ASN A 850 0.42 9.64 30.06
CA ASN A 850 1.28 8.87 30.94
C ASN A 850 1.20 7.35 30.70
N GLN A 851 0.03 6.82 30.34
CA GLN A 851 -0.11 5.42 29.94
C GLN A 851 0.69 5.13 28.67
N HIS A 852 0.61 6.00 27.66
CA HIS A 852 1.43 5.87 26.44
C HIS A 852 2.94 5.94 26.77
N PHE A 853 3.34 6.83 27.68
CA PHE A 853 4.70 6.95 28.16
C PHE A 853 5.18 5.66 28.86
N ALA A 854 4.34 5.07 29.73
CA ALA A 854 4.68 3.83 30.43
C ALA A 854 4.94 2.68 29.45
N VAL A 855 4.09 2.52 28.43
CA VAL A 855 4.25 1.51 27.37
C VAL A 855 5.55 1.74 26.57
N ALA A 856 5.85 2.99 26.22
CA ALA A 856 7.08 3.31 25.50
C ALA A 856 8.34 3.08 26.35
N ARG A 857 8.29 3.41 27.62
CA ARG A 857 9.36 3.16 28.58
C ARG A 857 9.63 1.65 28.74
N GLU A 858 8.58 0.86 28.95
CA GLU A 858 8.69 -0.61 29.05
C GLU A 858 9.36 -1.19 27.80
N ARG A 859 9.04 -0.66 26.63
CA ARG A 859 9.65 -1.08 25.35
C ARG A 859 11.16 -0.81 25.32
N LEU A 860 11.60 0.35 25.82
CA LEU A 860 13.02 0.70 25.92
C LEU A 860 13.75 -0.15 26.95
N GLU A 861 13.10 -0.47 28.06
CA GLU A 861 13.64 -1.40 29.06
C GLU A 861 13.84 -2.80 28.45
N GLN A 862 12.85 -3.32 27.75
CA GLN A 862 12.95 -4.60 27.04
C GLN A 862 14.04 -4.62 25.94
N TRP A 863 14.23 -3.51 25.23
CA TRP A 863 15.32 -3.35 24.26
C TRP A 863 16.69 -3.45 24.93
N ALA A 864 16.86 -2.79 26.06
CA ALA A 864 18.11 -2.86 26.83
C ALA A 864 18.40 -4.29 27.33
N GLU A 865 17.38 -4.96 27.88
CA GLU A 865 17.48 -6.35 28.32
C GLU A 865 17.87 -7.30 27.17
N ASP A 866 17.30 -7.13 25.98
CA ASP A 866 17.62 -7.95 24.81
C ASP A 866 19.10 -7.85 24.42
N LYS A 867 19.67 -6.65 24.47
CA LYS A 867 21.08 -6.42 24.18
C LYS A 867 22.00 -7.07 25.19
N ILE A 868 21.71 -6.91 26.47
CA ILE A 868 22.46 -7.51 27.56
C ILE A 868 22.41 -9.05 27.45
N PHE A 869 21.22 -9.61 27.26
CA PHE A 869 21.01 -11.06 27.06
C PHE A 869 21.86 -11.61 25.91
N ALA A 870 21.94 -10.89 24.78
CA ALA A 870 22.75 -11.34 23.67
C ALA A 870 24.25 -11.38 23.97
N ALA A 871 24.75 -10.38 24.69
CA ALA A 871 26.15 -10.31 25.10
C ALA A 871 26.50 -11.44 26.10
N GLU A 872 25.61 -11.69 27.07
CA GLU A 872 25.76 -12.78 28.01
C GLU A 872 25.72 -14.16 27.35
N LYS A 873 24.80 -14.37 26.41
CA LYS A 873 24.69 -15.61 25.63
C LYS A 873 25.94 -15.85 24.80
N ALA A 874 26.47 -14.83 24.12
CA ALA A 874 27.70 -14.94 23.34
C ALA A 874 28.90 -15.31 24.23
N LEU A 875 28.96 -14.79 25.47
CA LEU A 875 29.97 -15.17 26.47
C LEU A 875 29.81 -16.63 26.91
N LYS A 876 28.57 -17.08 27.16
CA LYS A 876 28.27 -18.47 27.54
C LYS A 876 28.66 -19.43 26.42
N ASP A 877 28.28 -19.14 25.17
CA ASP A 877 28.61 -19.95 23.99
C ASP A 877 30.14 -20.09 23.83
N THR A 878 30.89 -18.99 24.02
CA THR A 878 32.35 -19.02 23.98
C THR A 878 32.94 -19.92 25.11
N LYS A 879 32.37 -19.89 26.34
CA LYS A 879 32.73 -20.76 27.41
C LYS A 879 32.48 -22.24 27.10
N GLU A 880 31.35 -22.54 26.46
CA GLU A 880 31.00 -23.91 26.07
C GLU A 880 31.92 -24.43 24.94
N GLN A 881 32.26 -23.58 23.98
CA GLN A 881 33.24 -23.90 22.93
C GLN A 881 34.62 -24.22 23.51
N ILE A 882 35.11 -23.42 24.46
CA ILE A 882 36.36 -23.69 25.17
C ILE A 882 36.30 -25.04 25.88
N LYS A 883 35.17 -25.37 26.54
CA LYS A 883 34.95 -26.60 27.27
C LYS A 883 34.93 -27.82 26.33
N ALA A 884 34.33 -27.68 25.15
CA ALA A 884 34.30 -28.71 24.08
C ALA A 884 35.69 -28.94 23.52
N LEU A 885 36.41 -27.89 23.12
CA LEU A 885 37.78 -27.99 22.60
C LEU A 885 38.77 -28.55 23.62
N ARG A 886 38.61 -28.24 24.91
CA ARG A 886 39.40 -28.87 25.95
C ARG A 886 39.15 -30.38 26.12
N ARG A 887 37.93 -30.86 25.80
CA ARG A 887 37.63 -32.31 25.78
C ARG A 887 38.25 -32.97 24.53
N GLU A 888 38.17 -32.34 23.37
CA GLU A 888 38.77 -32.81 22.11
C GLU A 888 40.32 -32.81 22.24
N ALA A 889 40.93 -31.78 22.78
CA ALA A 889 42.38 -31.75 23.02
C ALA A 889 42.88 -32.88 23.90
N ARG A 890 42.05 -33.38 24.85
CA ARG A 890 42.42 -34.57 25.70
C ARG A 890 42.31 -35.89 24.93
N GLN A 891 41.66 -35.92 23.76
CA GLN A 891 41.49 -37.10 22.92
C GLN A 891 42.41 -37.07 21.69
N ALA A 892 43.21 -36.00 21.53
CA ALA A 892 44.15 -35.86 20.43
C ALA A 892 45.22 -36.99 20.45
N THR A 893 45.46 -37.57 19.29
CA THR A 893 46.40 -38.69 19.14
C THR A 893 47.78 -38.26 18.63
N THR A 894 47.89 -37.00 18.13
CA THR A 894 49.16 -36.46 17.62
C THR A 894 49.48 -35.09 18.30
N LEU A 895 50.80 -34.84 18.46
CA LEU A 895 51.31 -33.57 19.03
C LEU A 895 50.90 -32.35 18.18
N THR A 896 50.75 -32.51 16.91
CA THR A 896 50.34 -31.42 15.99
C THR A 896 48.86 -31.03 16.18
N GLU A 897 47.99 -32.02 16.38
CA GLU A 897 46.56 -31.77 16.70
C GLU A 897 46.42 -31.14 18.09
N GLU A 898 47.14 -31.62 19.10
CA GLU A 898 47.12 -31.04 20.43
C GLU A 898 47.53 -29.56 20.41
N HIS A 899 48.61 -29.23 19.67
CA HIS A 899 49.04 -27.83 19.52
C HIS A 899 48.02 -26.97 18.79
N GLY A 900 47.34 -27.49 17.77
CA GLY A 900 46.24 -26.83 17.08
C GLY A 900 45.07 -26.51 18.00
N PHE A 901 44.66 -27.46 18.83
CA PHE A 901 43.60 -27.25 19.83
C PHE A 901 44.02 -26.23 20.91
N GLN A 902 45.25 -26.26 21.38
CA GLN A 902 45.76 -25.30 22.37
C GLN A 902 45.76 -23.87 21.82
N THR A 903 46.17 -23.68 20.58
CA THR A 903 46.15 -22.36 19.91
C THR A 903 44.73 -21.81 19.83
N ARG A 904 43.78 -22.63 19.39
CA ARG A 904 42.35 -22.24 19.35
C ARG A 904 41.76 -21.95 20.71
N ILE A 905 42.11 -22.72 21.73
CA ILE A 905 41.66 -22.46 23.10
C ILE A 905 42.18 -21.11 23.58
N GLN A 906 43.47 -20.78 23.35
CA GLN A 906 44.01 -19.46 23.71
C GLN A 906 43.33 -18.30 23.00
N GLU A 907 42.99 -18.45 21.74
CA GLU A 907 42.22 -17.43 20.99
C GLU A 907 40.83 -17.21 21.59
N LEU A 908 40.12 -18.30 21.90
CA LEU A 908 38.80 -18.23 22.52
C LEU A 908 38.85 -17.68 23.95
N GLU A 909 39.91 -17.97 24.72
CA GLU A 909 40.10 -17.39 26.06
C GLU A 909 40.41 -15.87 25.99
N ARG A 910 41.15 -15.41 24.97
CA ARG A 910 41.32 -13.97 24.69
C ARG A 910 39.99 -13.33 24.34
N ARG A 911 39.24 -13.99 23.47
CA ARG A 911 37.87 -13.52 23.06
C ARG A 911 36.94 -13.48 24.28
N GLN A 912 36.96 -14.48 25.14
CA GLN A 912 36.17 -14.53 26.38
C GLN A 912 36.48 -13.37 27.32
N ARG A 913 37.78 -13.05 27.52
CA ARG A 913 38.20 -11.93 28.38
C ARG A 913 37.71 -10.61 27.79
N LYS A 914 37.82 -10.43 26.46
CA LYS A 914 37.35 -9.24 25.79
C LYS A 914 35.84 -9.13 25.92
N GLN A 915 35.08 -10.18 25.64
CA GLN A 915 33.60 -10.19 25.76
C GLN A 915 33.16 -9.84 27.19
N ARG A 916 33.87 -10.32 28.21
CA ARG A 916 33.55 -10.01 29.60
C ARG A 916 33.78 -8.54 29.94
N GLN A 917 34.81 -7.93 29.40
CA GLN A 917 35.09 -6.52 29.57
C GLN A 917 34.10 -5.66 28.77
N ASP A 918 33.79 -6.08 27.53
CA ASP A 918 32.83 -5.41 26.63
C ASP A 918 31.42 -5.41 27.24
N ILE A 919 30.98 -6.47 27.95
CA ILE A 919 29.66 -6.53 28.59
C ILE A 919 29.50 -5.38 29.59
N PHE A 920 30.45 -5.16 30.51
CA PHE A 920 30.36 -4.09 31.51
C PHE A 920 30.31 -2.70 30.86
N THR A 921 31.12 -2.48 29.81
CA THR A 921 31.12 -1.21 29.08
C THR A 921 29.84 -1.02 28.32
N GLN A 922 29.30 -2.09 27.70
CA GLN A 922 28.03 -2.05 26.96
C GLN A 922 26.81 -1.89 27.87
N GLU A 923 26.84 -2.49 29.09
CA GLU A 923 25.76 -2.29 30.06
C GLU A 923 25.60 -0.80 30.43
N ASP A 924 26.72 -0.13 30.72
CA ASP A 924 26.71 1.31 31.02
C ASP A 924 26.25 2.15 29.81
N GLU A 925 26.80 1.89 28.62
CA GLU A 925 26.39 2.60 27.38
C GLU A 925 24.91 2.38 27.01
N ILE A 926 24.39 1.16 27.20
CA ILE A 926 22.98 0.83 26.95
C ILE A 926 22.07 1.53 27.98
N ALA A 927 22.50 1.55 29.27
CA ALA A 927 21.76 2.23 30.32
C ALA A 927 21.71 3.74 30.08
N ASP A 928 22.83 4.37 29.72
CA ASP A 928 22.91 5.79 29.40
C ASP A 928 22.00 6.12 28.19
N LYS A 929 22.08 5.33 27.11
CA LYS A 929 21.23 5.52 25.94
C LYS A 929 19.75 5.35 26.24
N ARG A 930 19.38 4.35 27.05
CA ARG A 930 18.01 4.15 27.51
C ARG A 930 17.52 5.37 28.29
N ASP A 931 18.34 5.85 29.23
CA ASP A 931 17.99 6.97 30.10
C ASP A 931 17.86 8.27 29.31
N ASP A 932 18.72 8.50 28.31
CA ASP A 932 18.60 9.63 27.36
C ASP A 932 17.31 9.58 26.55
N LEU A 933 16.93 8.40 26.04
CA LEU A 933 15.68 8.21 25.30
C LEU A 933 14.45 8.44 26.20
N ILE A 934 14.48 7.95 27.45
CA ILE A 934 13.41 8.19 28.43
C ILE A 934 13.32 9.67 28.79
N ALA A 935 14.45 10.34 28.99
CA ALA A 935 14.48 11.78 29.26
C ALA A 935 13.93 12.59 28.06
N GLY A 936 14.25 12.18 26.85
CA GLY A 936 13.70 12.74 25.62
C GLY A 936 12.16 12.62 25.53
N LEU A 937 11.62 11.45 25.92
CA LEU A 937 10.18 11.22 25.99
C LEU A 937 9.52 12.08 27.08
N GLN A 938 10.13 12.18 28.26
CA GLN A 938 9.64 13.03 29.34
C GLN A 938 9.58 14.50 28.95
N LYS A 939 10.60 14.99 28.25
CA LYS A 939 10.62 16.36 27.72
C LYS A 939 9.51 16.64 26.70
N ARG A 940 9.13 15.63 25.90
CA ARG A 940 7.99 15.74 24.97
C ARG A 940 6.65 15.80 25.68
N LEU A 941 6.50 15.14 26.83
CA LEU A 941 5.28 15.14 27.63
C LEU A 941 5.01 16.51 28.30
N GLN A 942 6.01 17.32 28.57
CA GLN A 942 5.92 18.61 29.30
C GLN A 942 5.56 19.82 28.41
N ARG A 943 4.97 19.61 27.19
CA ARG A 943 4.62 20.71 26.28
C ARG A 943 3.29 21.36 26.65
N GLY A 944 3.04 22.51 26.09
CA GLY A 944 2.10 23.54 26.55
C GLY A 944 0.61 23.21 26.51
N GLN A 945 -0.12 24.02 27.23
CA GLN A 945 -1.58 24.06 27.19
C GLN A 945 -2.04 25.50 26.86
N SER A 946 -3.17 25.63 26.15
CA SER A 946 -3.84 26.90 25.94
C SER A 946 -5.35 26.72 26.08
N SER A 947 -5.99 27.69 26.65
CA SER A 947 -7.44 27.75 26.79
C SER A 947 -7.96 29.07 26.23
N GLU A 948 -8.94 28.98 25.34
CA GLU A 948 -9.57 30.15 24.69
C GLU A 948 -11.09 30.09 24.90
N THR A 949 -11.69 31.22 25.32
CA THR A 949 -13.15 31.34 25.39
C THR A 949 -13.69 31.69 24.00
N LEU A 950 -14.52 30.83 23.44
CA LEU A 950 -15.12 31.02 22.11
C LEU A 950 -16.30 31.96 22.16
N PHE A 951 -17.17 31.80 23.19
CA PHE A 951 -18.28 32.71 23.49
C PHE A 951 -18.86 32.45 24.89
N THR A 952 -19.63 33.46 25.37
CA THR A 952 -20.48 33.37 26.58
C THR A 952 -21.87 33.83 26.21
N ILE A 953 -22.89 33.07 26.63
CA ILE A 953 -24.30 33.34 26.31
C ILE A 953 -25.17 33.22 27.55
N ARG A 954 -26.31 33.92 27.55
CA ARG A 954 -27.46 33.55 28.35
C ARG A 954 -28.25 32.48 27.60
N TRP A 955 -28.67 31.44 28.28
CA TRP A 955 -29.49 30.38 27.67
C TRP A 955 -30.86 30.32 28.36
N SER A 956 -31.89 30.00 27.61
CA SER A 956 -33.23 29.69 28.14
C SER A 956 -33.86 28.58 27.26
N VAL A 957 -34.64 27.69 27.89
CA VAL A 957 -35.27 26.57 27.20
C VAL A 957 -36.78 26.72 27.27
N VAL A 958 -37.42 26.80 26.09
CA VAL A 958 -38.87 27.06 25.97
C VAL A 958 -39.63 25.87 25.41
#